data_dcca8c5941718701f12195c5dc8261a8
#
_entry.id   dcca8c5941718701f12195c5dc8261a8
#
_cell.length_a   1.000
_cell.length_b   1.000
_cell.length_c   1.000
_cell.angle_alpha   90.00
_cell.angle_beta   90.00
_cell.angle_gamma   90.00
#
_symmetry.space_group_name_H-M   'P 1'
#
loop_
_entity.id
_entity.type
_entity.pdbx_description
1 polymer ?
#
loop_
_entity_poly.entity_id
_entity_poly.type
_entity_poly.pdbx_seq_one_letter_code
_entity_poly.pdbx_strand_id
1 'polypeptide(L)'
;YKMSLSIYTYSNPYEINNEPYWDSIRNCAHFCVSQTMVNGLSAVYDELDNGQLATVEELVEALYPGWFDTKTYIEQYTILTNTLDKVTPNIEPDRWKKIKQSLRFNKSALLDSIRLMAEMGLLLKNIKIKKITEEQMYLVATYNAILRGEDAKIFALKKNFSESEIDNAVKTALVAKDKRRGKEVKAIESVDCNTVVIHGIHQFTPTILSMLEEVSKYKRVVLLFNYQQQYNEIYQTWLDVYSCFDLNIKSQFNNEFKPTTLLQPSYEGNMLADQIGRLANGTLIEKSKDINNVKVVEFANITEFSAYVARIYEEAAKDFHADEHKNGSVLSYMKEQFYSANNSVNDILKVYFPEQFGERHFLAYPIGHFFVAVTNMWDSENGGIRIENMNDIAECLYSGVLYEKKVGSLITTFNQTRNYFSRATKLEGDSETDGVIDLLKKLQKQISKLNNGKIEYNEQLAKLSYFNVELDEIDELIEALEALNTITKIFYEDFENENNNFKHFYEKLKDFVETQILPTADAESEFRDILLRLLVRLEEVEKIETTSTFDCLKDTMAYYLKQESQKGESANWIVRDFQQIDGDILKSSTQDPDIIYHFACVSDSDMNVKREDQFPWPLTIEFFERAYEPLDWKYQVYVKSRKEFKHFKRYALIYGLEFNRCKFKLSFIKNDDDKENELYYILKLLGVKTEKNIHETTEVHEKQNITFDLGKNTNNFVDLDGFRRRICGYRFALESLIENGTKYQDRFLQTKYLEIILANNVRRKLEGQIATEAIMNEALDDSVERLRRYFRFLNESEITDIKSNTK
;
A
#
# COMPACT_ATOMS: atom_id res chain seq x y z
N TYR A 1 -6.73 -11.13 -42.05
CA TYR A 1 -8.01 -11.20 -41.30
C TYR A 1 -8.44 -9.76 -41.01
N LYS A 2 -9.67 -9.40 -41.40
CA LYS A 2 -10.24 -8.08 -41.08
C LYS A 2 -10.78 -8.20 -39.65
N MET A 3 -10.31 -7.35 -38.73
CA MET A 3 -10.85 -7.31 -37.39
C MET A 3 -12.35 -7.01 -37.43
N SER A 4 -13.13 -7.80 -36.68
CA SER A 4 -14.56 -7.55 -36.50
C SER A 4 -14.78 -6.65 -35.29
N LEU A 5 -14.35 -5.39 -35.39
CA LEU A 5 -14.42 -4.39 -34.32
C LEU A 5 -15.44 -3.30 -34.74
N SER A 6 -16.35 -2.96 -33.85
CA SER A 6 -17.31 -1.85 -34.01
C SER A 6 -17.20 -0.93 -32.79
N ILE A 7 -17.40 0.36 -33.00
CA ILE A 7 -17.38 1.36 -31.95
C ILE A 7 -18.71 2.10 -31.96
N TYR A 8 -19.39 2.10 -30.82
CA TYR A 8 -20.64 2.80 -30.61
C TYR A 8 -20.52 3.77 -29.44
N THR A 9 -21.34 4.80 -29.48
CA THR A 9 -21.42 5.79 -28.40
C THR A 9 -22.85 5.89 -27.89
N TYR A 10 -22.96 6.30 -26.65
CA TYR A 10 -24.22 6.70 -26.04
C TYR A 10 -24.01 8.05 -25.33
N SER A 11 -25.06 8.84 -25.26
CA SER A 11 -25.02 10.13 -24.58
C SER A 11 -25.52 10.05 -23.14
N ASN A 12 -26.55 9.24 -22.90
CA ASN A 12 -27.16 9.05 -21.60
C ASN A 12 -26.90 7.61 -21.07
N PRO A 13 -26.14 7.45 -20.00
CA PRO A 13 -25.82 6.13 -19.44
C PRO A 13 -27.03 5.42 -18.81
N TYR A 14 -28.14 6.11 -18.58
CA TYR A 14 -29.41 5.54 -18.12
C TYR A 14 -30.33 5.08 -19.24
N GLU A 15 -30.04 5.40 -20.49
CA GLU A 15 -30.88 5.17 -21.67
C GLU A 15 -30.11 4.47 -22.81
N ILE A 16 -29.10 3.68 -22.48
CA ILE A 16 -28.33 2.89 -23.49
C ILE A 16 -29.25 1.92 -24.20
N ASN A 17 -30.28 1.42 -23.53
CA ASN A 17 -31.30 0.54 -24.10
C ASN A 17 -32.20 1.20 -25.15
N ASN A 18 -32.19 2.53 -25.27
CA ASN A 18 -32.91 3.25 -26.35
C ASN A 18 -32.04 3.43 -27.60
N GLU A 19 -30.78 3.07 -27.57
CA GLU A 19 -29.88 3.17 -28.73
C GLU A 19 -30.20 2.12 -29.80
N PRO A 20 -30.13 2.47 -31.10
CA PRO A 20 -30.51 1.58 -32.19
C PRO A 20 -29.78 0.25 -32.26
N TYR A 21 -28.59 0.18 -31.73
CA TYR A 21 -27.75 -1.01 -31.69
C TYR A 21 -28.07 -1.95 -30.54
N TRP A 22 -28.81 -1.49 -29.49
CA TRP A 22 -29.01 -2.22 -28.26
C TRP A 22 -29.60 -3.62 -28.48
N ASP A 23 -30.62 -3.76 -29.26
CA ASP A 23 -31.23 -5.07 -29.57
C ASP A 23 -30.23 -6.11 -30.09
N SER A 24 -29.17 -5.65 -30.75
CA SER A 24 -28.13 -6.52 -31.31
C SER A 24 -27.09 -6.96 -30.31
N ILE A 25 -27.04 -6.33 -29.11
CA ILE A 25 -25.99 -6.57 -28.10
C ILE A 25 -26.53 -6.95 -26.71
N ARG A 26 -27.81 -6.71 -26.41
CA ARG A 26 -28.37 -6.89 -25.05
C ARG A 26 -28.21 -8.30 -24.47
N ASN A 27 -28.16 -9.34 -25.30
CA ASN A 27 -28.01 -10.74 -24.87
C ASN A 27 -26.57 -11.25 -24.98
N CYS A 28 -25.61 -10.37 -25.27
CA CYS A 28 -24.22 -10.72 -25.52
C CYS A 28 -23.42 -10.74 -24.20
N ALA A 29 -22.15 -11.13 -24.28
CA ALA A 29 -21.20 -11.04 -23.18
C ALA A 29 -20.70 -9.60 -23.01
N HIS A 30 -20.93 -8.99 -21.86
CA HIS A 30 -20.56 -7.60 -21.54
C HIS A 30 -19.38 -7.56 -20.55
N PHE A 31 -18.35 -6.81 -20.89
CA PHE A 31 -17.19 -6.60 -20.07
C PHE A 31 -16.99 -5.11 -19.76
N CYS A 32 -16.85 -4.78 -18.49
CA CYS A 32 -16.73 -3.41 -18.02
C CYS A 32 -15.30 -3.11 -17.58
N VAL A 33 -14.89 -1.86 -17.70
CA VAL A 33 -13.56 -1.40 -17.26
C VAL A 33 -13.30 -1.62 -15.77
N SER A 34 -14.36 -1.62 -14.96
CA SER A 34 -14.25 -1.76 -13.50
C SER A 34 -15.41 -2.55 -12.91
N GLN A 35 -15.20 -3.09 -11.70
CA GLN A 35 -16.26 -3.76 -10.93
C GLN A 35 -17.39 -2.78 -10.55
N THR A 36 -17.08 -1.51 -10.32
CA THR A 36 -18.09 -0.48 -10.03
C THR A 36 -19.02 -0.26 -11.23
N MET A 37 -18.48 -0.27 -12.45
CA MET A 37 -19.28 -0.18 -13.66
C MET A 37 -20.17 -1.40 -13.90
N VAL A 38 -19.65 -2.59 -13.59
CA VAL A 38 -20.48 -3.81 -13.60
C VAL A 38 -21.67 -3.68 -12.66
N ASN A 39 -21.41 -3.24 -11.42
CA ASN A 39 -22.46 -3.06 -10.40
C ASN A 39 -23.44 -1.94 -10.79
N GLY A 40 -22.93 -0.87 -11.42
CA GLY A 40 -23.75 0.23 -11.89
C GLY A 40 -24.70 -0.17 -13.03
N LEU A 41 -24.19 -0.86 -14.03
CA LEU A 41 -25.01 -1.37 -15.15
C LEU A 41 -26.03 -2.41 -14.69
N SER A 42 -25.64 -3.32 -13.78
CA SER A 42 -26.54 -4.29 -13.19
C SER A 42 -27.67 -3.64 -12.37
N ALA A 43 -27.43 -2.49 -11.77
CA ALA A 43 -28.44 -1.74 -11.01
C ALA A 43 -29.44 -0.98 -11.89
N VAL A 44 -29.05 -0.61 -13.10
CA VAL A 44 -29.89 0.15 -14.04
C VAL A 44 -30.62 -0.76 -15.05
N TYR A 45 -29.96 -1.84 -15.49
CA TYR A 45 -30.43 -2.72 -16.53
C TYR A 45 -30.65 -4.14 -16.03
N ASP A 46 -31.85 -4.46 -15.56
CA ASP A 46 -32.22 -5.79 -15.06
C ASP A 46 -31.94 -6.91 -16.08
N GLU A 47 -32.04 -6.60 -17.38
CA GLU A 47 -31.75 -7.55 -18.48
C GLU A 47 -30.26 -8.00 -18.48
N LEU A 48 -29.35 -7.20 -17.96
CA LEU A 48 -27.93 -7.53 -17.88
C LEU A 48 -27.54 -8.28 -16.61
N ASP A 49 -28.43 -8.46 -15.64
CA ASP A 49 -28.11 -9.16 -14.36
C ASP A 49 -28.15 -10.70 -14.47
N ASN A 50 -28.21 -11.25 -15.65
CA ASN A 50 -28.31 -12.69 -15.93
C ASN A 50 -26.97 -13.42 -16.10
N GLY A 51 -25.89 -12.94 -15.48
CA GLY A 51 -24.57 -13.59 -15.54
C GLY A 51 -23.75 -13.22 -16.79
N GLN A 52 -24.18 -12.20 -17.54
CA GLN A 52 -23.50 -11.75 -18.78
C GLN A 52 -22.54 -10.58 -18.56
N LEU A 53 -22.41 -10.07 -17.31
CA LEU A 53 -21.52 -8.97 -16.96
C LEU A 53 -20.28 -9.47 -16.23
N ALA A 54 -19.08 -9.09 -16.69
CA ALA A 54 -17.81 -9.29 -16.00
C ALA A 54 -16.89 -8.08 -16.22
N THR A 55 -15.68 -8.10 -15.67
CA THR A 55 -14.69 -7.05 -15.93
C THR A 55 -13.80 -7.42 -17.11
N VAL A 56 -13.24 -6.39 -17.76
CA VAL A 56 -12.26 -6.58 -18.84
C VAL A 56 -11.00 -7.27 -18.29
N GLU A 57 -10.64 -6.98 -17.04
CA GLU A 57 -9.50 -7.62 -16.37
C GLU A 57 -9.71 -9.13 -16.24
N GLU A 58 -10.92 -9.59 -15.85
CA GLU A 58 -11.24 -11.01 -15.77
C GLU A 58 -11.12 -11.71 -17.14
N LEU A 59 -11.48 -11.02 -18.23
CA LEU A 59 -11.30 -11.56 -19.57
C LEU A 59 -9.83 -11.63 -19.98
N VAL A 60 -9.05 -10.58 -19.68
CA VAL A 60 -7.60 -10.55 -19.95
C VAL A 60 -6.88 -11.65 -19.16
N GLU A 61 -7.22 -11.84 -17.89
CA GLU A 61 -6.64 -12.90 -17.07
C GLU A 61 -7.04 -14.30 -17.53
N ALA A 62 -8.30 -14.49 -17.95
CA ALA A 62 -8.74 -15.77 -18.50
C ALA A 62 -8.02 -16.11 -19.80
N LEU A 63 -7.64 -15.11 -20.59
CA LEU A 63 -6.89 -15.29 -21.84
C LEU A 63 -5.39 -15.49 -21.62
N TYR A 64 -4.82 -14.77 -20.64
CA TYR A 64 -3.39 -14.78 -20.33
C TYR A 64 -3.09 -15.22 -18.88
N PRO A 65 -3.59 -16.37 -18.40
CA PRO A 65 -3.55 -16.71 -16.98
C PRO A 65 -2.11 -16.75 -16.43
N GLY A 66 -1.15 -17.28 -17.21
CA GLY A 66 0.24 -17.37 -16.78
C GLY A 66 0.98 -16.01 -16.72
N TRP A 67 0.52 -14.98 -17.39
CA TRP A 67 1.20 -13.68 -17.43
C TRP A 67 1.07 -12.91 -16.12
N PHE A 68 -0.04 -13.10 -15.41
CA PHE A 68 -0.35 -12.40 -14.15
C PHE A 68 -0.01 -13.23 -12.91
N ASP A 69 0.46 -14.47 -13.08
CA ASP A 69 0.86 -15.31 -11.97
C ASP A 69 2.09 -14.75 -11.25
N THR A 70 2.04 -14.77 -9.91
CA THR A 70 3.17 -14.38 -9.06
C THR A 70 4.43 -15.17 -9.41
N LYS A 71 4.29 -16.46 -9.72
CA LYS A 71 5.37 -17.31 -10.21
C LYS A 71 6.08 -16.69 -11.41
N THR A 72 5.34 -16.34 -12.45
CA THR A 72 5.89 -15.77 -13.68
C THR A 72 6.63 -14.44 -13.40
N TYR A 73 6.08 -13.60 -12.54
CA TYR A 73 6.75 -12.35 -12.14
C TYR A 73 8.10 -12.62 -11.44
N ILE A 74 8.15 -13.56 -10.50
CA ILE A 74 9.38 -13.93 -9.80
C ILE A 74 10.41 -14.52 -10.78
N GLU A 75 9.99 -15.40 -11.70
CA GLU A 75 10.85 -15.95 -12.73
C GLU A 75 11.42 -14.85 -13.64
N GLN A 76 10.57 -13.93 -14.11
CA GLN A 76 11.00 -12.78 -14.90
C GLN A 76 11.96 -11.86 -14.13
N TYR A 77 11.69 -11.59 -12.85
CA TYR A 77 12.56 -10.79 -12.01
C TYR A 77 13.93 -11.45 -11.82
N THR A 78 13.94 -12.74 -11.63
CA THR A 78 15.17 -13.55 -11.47
C THR A 78 16.00 -13.53 -12.75
N ILE A 79 15.38 -13.76 -13.91
CA ILE A 79 16.04 -13.70 -15.22
C ILE A 79 16.60 -12.31 -15.49
N LEU A 80 15.82 -11.27 -15.20
CA LEU A 80 16.27 -9.88 -15.29
C LEU A 80 17.52 -9.64 -14.45
N THR A 81 17.50 -10.05 -13.17
CA THR A 81 18.64 -9.88 -12.27
C THR A 81 19.88 -10.61 -12.78
N ASN A 82 19.73 -11.86 -13.22
CA ASN A 82 20.83 -12.65 -13.79
C ASN A 82 21.40 -12.06 -15.09
N THR A 83 20.57 -11.34 -15.84
CA THR A 83 20.96 -10.71 -17.12
C THR A 83 21.60 -9.35 -16.91
N LEU A 84 21.11 -8.57 -15.95
CA LEU A 84 21.60 -7.22 -15.66
C LEU A 84 23.12 -7.17 -15.43
N ASP A 85 23.66 -8.14 -14.73
CA ASP A 85 25.08 -8.20 -14.39
C ASP A 85 25.98 -8.55 -15.60
N LYS A 86 25.42 -9.19 -16.62
CA LYS A 86 26.12 -9.66 -17.82
C LYS A 86 26.10 -8.65 -18.97
N VAL A 87 25.21 -7.65 -18.92
CA VAL A 87 25.04 -6.67 -19.99
C VAL A 87 26.02 -5.51 -19.82
N THR A 88 26.82 -5.26 -20.83
CA THR A 88 27.73 -4.11 -20.91
C THR A 88 27.31 -3.27 -22.10
N PRO A 89 26.54 -2.19 -21.91
CA PRO A 89 26.20 -1.27 -22.99
C PRO A 89 27.43 -0.42 -23.42
N ASN A 90 27.35 0.13 -24.61
CA ASN A 90 28.40 0.99 -25.14
C ASN A 90 28.35 2.39 -24.50
N ILE A 91 28.67 2.46 -23.21
CA ILE A 91 28.69 3.69 -22.38
C ILE A 91 30.05 3.78 -21.68
N GLU A 92 30.53 5.00 -21.38
CA GLU A 92 31.76 5.19 -20.61
C GLU A 92 31.74 4.41 -19.26
N PRO A 93 32.83 3.70 -18.89
CA PRO A 93 32.84 2.80 -17.73
C PRO A 93 32.43 3.45 -16.41
N ASP A 94 32.82 4.70 -16.14
CA ASP A 94 32.49 5.40 -14.88
C ASP A 94 31.02 5.84 -14.84
N ARG A 95 30.47 6.27 -15.96
CA ARG A 95 29.02 6.55 -16.07
C ARG A 95 28.22 5.28 -15.94
N TRP A 96 28.65 4.22 -16.59
CA TRP A 96 28.06 2.91 -16.53
C TRP A 96 27.95 2.38 -15.09
N LYS A 97 29.00 2.51 -14.29
CA LYS A 97 29.00 2.08 -12.89
C LYS A 97 27.93 2.80 -12.06
N LYS A 98 27.74 4.10 -12.27
CA LYS A 98 26.70 4.89 -11.60
C LYS A 98 25.29 4.47 -12.02
N ILE A 99 25.08 4.27 -13.32
CA ILE A 99 23.80 3.80 -13.87
C ILE A 99 23.48 2.41 -13.33
N LYS A 100 24.45 1.51 -13.29
CA LYS A 100 24.27 0.16 -12.73
C LYS A 100 23.87 0.18 -11.26
N GLN A 101 24.43 1.09 -10.46
CA GLN A 101 24.01 1.28 -9.07
C GLN A 101 22.56 1.76 -8.96
N SER A 102 22.19 2.76 -9.76
CA SER A 102 20.80 3.25 -9.80
C SER A 102 19.80 2.17 -10.20
N LEU A 103 20.15 1.34 -11.17
CA LEU A 103 19.33 0.24 -11.67
C LEU A 103 19.11 -0.88 -10.63
N ARG A 104 20.11 -1.14 -9.79
CA ARG A 104 19.99 -2.12 -8.70
C ARG A 104 18.86 -1.79 -7.73
N PHE A 105 18.61 -0.52 -7.47
CA PHE A 105 17.53 -0.08 -6.57
C PHE A 105 16.16 -0.01 -7.25
N ASN A 106 16.09 -0.05 -8.58
CA ASN A 106 14.89 0.12 -9.38
C ASN A 106 14.55 -1.10 -10.25
N LYS A 107 14.96 -2.29 -9.85
CA LYS A 107 14.75 -3.51 -10.64
C LYS A 107 13.28 -3.79 -10.93
N SER A 108 12.38 -3.55 -9.98
CA SER A 108 10.93 -3.74 -10.18
C SER A 108 10.41 -2.83 -11.30
N ALA A 109 10.73 -1.53 -11.25
CA ALA A 109 10.31 -0.59 -12.29
C ALA A 109 10.92 -0.94 -13.67
N LEU A 110 12.16 -1.47 -13.67
CA LEU A 110 12.81 -1.94 -14.89
C LEU A 110 12.11 -3.18 -15.46
N LEU A 111 11.69 -4.11 -14.60
CA LEU A 111 10.90 -5.26 -15.00
C LEU A 111 9.56 -4.83 -15.59
N ASP A 112 8.86 -3.90 -14.94
CA ASP A 112 7.60 -3.38 -15.43
C ASP A 112 7.77 -2.71 -16.81
N SER A 113 8.89 -2.01 -17.03
CA SER A 113 9.23 -1.46 -18.36
C SER A 113 9.48 -2.55 -19.40
N ILE A 114 10.18 -3.64 -19.04
CA ILE A 114 10.41 -4.77 -19.96
C ILE A 114 9.09 -5.50 -20.24
N ARG A 115 8.25 -5.71 -19.24
CA ARG A 115 6.92 -6.31 -19.41
C ARG A 115 6.07 -5.46 -20.34
N LEU A 116 6.05 -4.15 -20.15
CA LEU A 116 5.34 -3.21 -21.03
C LEU A 116 5.83 -3.32 -22.48
N MET A 117 7.13 -3.36 -22.69
CA MET A 117 7.70 -3.54 -24.05
C MET A 117 7.34 -4.89 -24.65
N ALA A 118 7.32 -5.94 -23.86
CA ALA A 118 6.93 -7.29 -24.28
C ALA A 118 5.43 -7.39 -24.63
N GLU A 119 4.57 -6.83 -23.79
CA GLU A 119 3.13 -6.75 -23.99
C GLU A 119 2.75 -5.98 -25.26
N MET A 120 3.46 -4.90 -25.52
CA MET A 120 3.30 -4.12 -26.76
C MET A 120 3.88 -4.81 -27.99
N GLY A 121 4.72 -5.83 -27.80
CA GLY A 121 5.43 -6.48 -28.88
C GLY A 121 6.41 -5.55 -29.59
N LEU A 122 7.08 -4.65 -28.87
CA LEU A 122 8.02 -3.68 -29.42
C LEU A 122 9.20 -4.38 -30.10
N LEU A 123 9.47 -4.00 -31.32
CA LEU A 123 10.62 -4.49 -32.07
C LEU A 123 11.84 -3.59 -31.78
N LEU A 124 12.83 -4.11 -31.06
CA LEU A 124 14.01 -3.35 -30.64
C LEU A 124 14.78 -2.70 -31.80
N LYS A 125 14.74 -3.30 -33.00
CA LYS A 125 15.35 -2.74 -34.23
C LYS A 125 14.76 -1.41 -34.68
N ASN A 126 13.53 -1.11 -34.25
CA ASN A 126 12.82 0.12 -34.60
C ASN A 126 13.12 1.28 -33.64
N ILE A 127 13.91 1.03 -32.60
CA ILE A 127 14.28 2.05 -31.61
C ILE A 127 15.43 2.89 -32.16
N LYS A 128 15.26 4.21 -32.19
CA LYS A 128 16.29 5.18 -32.62
C LYS A 128 17.25 5.45 -31.46
N ILE A 129 18.32 4.67 -31.35
CA ILE A 129 19.27 4.69 -30.22
C ILE A 129 19.81 6.10 -29.91
N LYS A 130 19.96 6.95 -30.92
CA LYS A 130 20.45 8.33 -30.73
C LYS A 130 19.48 9.26 -30.01
N LYS A 131 18.23 8.82 -29.79
CA LYS A 131 17.14 9.62 -29.20
C LYS A 131 16.68 9.11 -27.83
N ILE A 132 17.38 8.12 -27.29
CA ILE A 132 17.08 7.53 -25.99
C ILE A 132 18.13 7.94 -24.96
N THR A 133 17.75 7.93 -23.68
CA THR A 133 18.65 8.18 -22.55
C THR A 133 19.58 6.99 -22.30
N GLU A 134 20.61 7.19 -21.48
CA GLU A 134 21.56 6.12 -21.13
C GLU A 134 20.87 4.99 -20.35
N GLU A 135 19.93 5.32 -19.46
CA GLU A 135 19.11 4.35 -18.73
C GLU A 135 18.20 3.54 -19.69
N GLN A 136 17.62 4.20 -20.68
CA GLN A 136 16.83 3.56 -21.72
C GLN A 136 17.69 2.68 -22.63
N MET A 137 18.93 3.09 -22.94
CA MET A 137 19.88 2.24 -23.69
C MET A 137 20.16 0.94 -22.94
N TYR A 138 20.32 1.03 -21.63
CA TYR A 138 20.55 -0.14 -20.82
C TYR A 138 19.32 -1.04 -20.73
N LEU A 139 18.13 -0.48 -20.55
CA LEU A 139 16.87 -1.21 -20.62
C LEU A 139 16.77 -2.00 -21.93
N VAL A 140 17.00 -1.33 -23.07
CA VAL A 140 16.93 -1.95 -24.40
C VAL A 140 17.99 -3.04 -24.56
N ALA A 141 19.22 -2.82 -24.10
CA ALA A 141 20.29 -3.80 -24.16
C ALA A 141 19.98 -5.04 -23.30
N THR A 142 19.43 -4.83 -22.09
CA THR A 142 19.03 -5.91 -21.20
C THR A 142 17.89 -6.72 -21.80
N TYR A 143 16.84 -6.07 -22.28
CA TYR A 143 15.73 -6.74 -22.92
C TYR A 143 16.18 -7.52 -24.17
N ASN A 144 17.06 -6.97 -24.98
CA ASN A 144 17.63 -7.67 -26.14
C ASN A 144 18.45 -8.91 -25.73
N ALA A 145 19.18 -8.84 -24.61
CA ALA A 145 19.91 -9.99 -24.08
C ALA A 145 18.95 -11.10 -23.61
N ILE A 146 17.85 -10.74 -22.92
CA ILE A 146 16.80 -11.69 -22.52
C ILE A 146 16.17 -12.34 -23.75
N LEU A 147 15.83 -11.59 -24.79
CA LEU A 147 15.19 -12.11 -25.99
C LEU A 147 16.10 -13.06 -26.80
N ARG A 148 17.41 -12.98 -26.65
CA ARG A 148 18.39 -13.89 -27.26
C ARG A 148 18.67 -15.13 -26.43
N GLY A 149 18.23 -15.15 -25.17
CA GLY A 149 18.40 -16.28 -24.25
C GLY A 149 17.33 -17.34 -24.45
N GLU A 150 17.51 -18.45 -23.74
CA GLU A 150 16.57 -19.57 -23.71
C GLU A 150 15.24 -19.20 -23.05
N ASP A 151 15.26 -18.22 -22.15
CA ASP A 151 14.14 -17.75 -21.33
C ASP A 151 13.23 -16.72 -22.05
N ALA A 152 13.51 -16.43 -23.33
CA ALA A 152 12.73 -15.43 -24.11
C ALA A 152 11.21 -15.71 -24.09
N LYS A 153 10.80 -16.98 -23.99
CA LYS A 153 9.40 -17.36 -23.98
C LYS A 153 8.64 -16.88 -22.74
N ILE A 154 9.33 -16.72 -21.61
CA ILE A 154 8.74 -16.25 -20.35
C ILE A 154 8.36 -14.74 -20.43
N PHE A 155 9.00 -14.01 -21.34
CA PHE A 155 8.72 -12.60 -21.62
C PHE A 155 7.84 -12.38 -22.85
N ALA A 156 7.09 -13.35 -23.30
CA ALA A 156 6.23 -13.23 -24.46
C ALA A 156 4.77 -13.55 -24.11
N LEU A 157 3.86 -12.62 -24.46
CA LEU A 157 2.44 -12.93 -24.45
C LEU A 157 2.11 -13.97 -25.53
N LYS A 158 1.24 -14.89 -25.15
CA LYS A 158 0.72 -15.87 -26.11
C LYS A 158 -0.02 -15.17 -27.26
N LYS A 159 0.22 -15.61 -28.47
CA LYS A 159 -0.45 -15.15 -29.70
C LYS A 159 -1.05 -16.34 -30.44
N ASN A 160 -1.95 -16.04 -31.40
CA ASN A 160 -2.57 -17.05 -32.26
C ASN A 160 -3.37 -18.09 -31.46
N PHE A 161 -4.33 -17.61 -30.71
CA PHE A 161 -5.31 -18.45 -30.03
C PHE A 161 -6.22 -19.15 -31.04
N SER A 162 -6.69 -20.34 -30.71
CA SER A 162 -7.77 -20.99 -31.42
C SER A 162 -9.12 -20.41 -31.03
N GLU A 163 -10.14 -20.59 -31.87
CA GLU A 163 -11.52 -20.16 -31.57
C GLU A 163 -12.03 -20.77 -30.25
N SER A 164 -11.74 -22.06 -30.01
CA SER A 164 -12.14 -22.73 -28.77
C SER A 164 -11.46 -22.15 -27.51
N GLU A 165 -10.22 -21.69 -27.60
CA GLU A 165 -9.52 -21.04 -26.48
C GLU A 165 -10.13 -19.68 -26.18
N ILE A 166 -10.51 -18.91 -27.20
CA ILE A 166 -11.22 -17.64 -27.03
C ILE A 166 -12.60 -17.86 -26.40
N ASP A 167 -13.36 -18.86 -26.89
CA ASP A 167 -14.65 -19.22 -26.31
C ASP A 167 -14.55 -19.60 -24.85
N ASN A 168 -13.55 -20.42 -24.52
CA ASN A 168 -13.30 -20.82 -23.13
C ASN A 168 -12.91 -19.64 -22.26
N ALA A 169 -12.09 -18.70 -22.74
CA ALA A 169 -11.70 -17.51 -21.96
C ALA A 169 -12.89 -16.63 -21.65
N VAL A 170 -13.75 -16.35 -22.64
CA VAL A 170 -14.98 -15.55 -22.45
C VAL A 170 -15.90 -16.21 -21.43
N LYS A 171 -16.15 -17.52 -21.55
CA LYS A 171 -16.99 -18.26 -20.60
C LYS A 171 -16.39 -18.31 -19.21
N THR A 172 -15.06 -18.55 -19.10
CA THR A 172 -14.36 -18.58 -17.82
C THR A 172 -14.44 -17.24 -17.09
N ALA A 173 -14.29 -16.12 -17.80
CA ALA A 173 -14.40 -14.79 -17.21
C ALA A 173 -15.80 -14.53 -16.63
N LEU A 174 -16.85 -14.95 -17.31
CA LEU A 174 -18.23 -14.80 -16.84
C LEU A 174 -18.55 -15.69 -15.63
N VAL A 175 -18.08 -16.97 -15.64
CA VAL A 175 -18.29 -17.94 -14.54
C VAL A 175 -17.53 -17.55 -13.26
N ALA A 176 -16.31 -17.05 -13.40
CA ALA A 176 -15.51 -16.67 -12.25
C ALA A 176 -16.22 -15.67 -11.34
N LYS A 177 -17.01 -14.78 -11.93
CA LYS A 177 -17.76 -13.78 -11.22
C LYS A 177 -18.97 -14.33 -10.46
N ASP A 178 -19.72 -15.22 -11.04
CA ASP A 178 -20.89 -15.82 -10.38
C ASP A 178 -20.47 -16.62 -9.15
N LYS A 179 -19.33 -17.32 -9.20
CA LYS A 179 -18.75 -18.01 -8.05
C LYS A 179 -18.35 -17.04 -6.92
N ARG A 180 -17.76 -15.87 -7.25
CA ARG A 180 -17.40 -14.86 -6.23
C ARG A 180 -18.61 -14.21 -5.58
N ARG A 181 -19.73 -14.11 -6.29
CA ARG A 181 -21.00 -13.57 -5.76
C ARG A 181 -21.79 -14.56 -4.93
N GLY A 182 -21.34 -15.82 -4.82
CA GLY A 182 -22.09 -16.89 -4.12
C GLY A 182 -23.43 -17.24 -4.78
N LYS A 183 -23.65 -16.77 -6.05
CA LYS A 183 -24.81 -17.16 -6.84
C LYS A 183 -24.54 -18.54 -7.46
N GLU A 184 -25.55 -19.41 -7.44
CA GLU A 184 -25.51 -20.62 -8.27
C GLU A 184 -25.26 -20.19 -9.72
N VAL A 185 -24.31 -20.85 -10.38
CA VAL A 185 -23.98 -20.64 -11.79
C VAL A 185 -25.23 -20.96 -12.60
N LYS A 186 -26.10 -19.95 -12.79
CA LYS A 186 -27.21 -20.06 -13.74
C LYS A 186 -26.60 -20.17 -15.13
N ALA A 187 -27.07 -21.14 -15.85
CA ALA A 187 -26.56 -21.52 -17.16
C ALA A 187 -26.21 -20.32 -18.05
N ILE A 188 -24.93 -20.12 -18.28
CA ILE A 188 -24.36 -19.23 -19.31
C ILE A 188 -24.85 -19.62 -20.70
N GLU A 189 -25.60 -20.72 -20.82
CA GLU A 189 -26.18 -21.24 -22.06
C GLU A 189 -27.10 -20.25 -22.79
N SER A 190 -27.61 -19.21 -22.11
CA SER A 190 -28.43 -18.17 -22.72
C SER A 190 -27.67 -16.95 -23.23
N VAL A 191 -26.37 -16.82 -22.93
CA VAL A 191 -25.54 -15.66 -23.28
C VAL A 191 -24.94 -15.89 -24.68
N ASP A 192 -25.12 -14.96 -25.60
CA ASP A 192 -24.43 -15.00 -26.89
C ASP A 192 -22.97 -14.56 -26.72
N CYS A 193 -22.10 -15.55 -26.68
CA CYS A 193 -20.66 -15.34 -26.61
C CYS A 193 -19.99 -15.08 -27.97
N ASN A 194 -20.74 -14.99 -29.10
CA ASN A 194 -20.17 -14.62 -30.38
C ASN A 194 -19.90 -13.12 -30.50
N THR A 195 -20.57 -12.33 -29.71
CA THR A 195 -20.33 -10.89 -29.60
C THR A 195 -19.85 -10.54 -28.19
N VAL A 196 -18.73 -9.82 -28.12
CA VAL A 196 -18.15 -9.31 -26.90
C VAL A 196 -18.31 -7.79 -26.87
N VAL A 197 -19.01 -7.30 -25.85
CA VAL A 197 -19.28 -5.87 -25.67
C VAL A 197 -18.41 -5.34 -24.54
N ILE A 198 -17.71 -4.24 -24.76
CA ILE A 198 -16.78 -3.66 -23.81
C ILE A 198 -17.16 -2.22 -23.50
N HIS A 199 -17.32 -1.91 -22.22
CA HIS A 199 -17.80 -0.64 -21.72
C HIS A 199 -16.71 0.22 -21.08
N GLY A 200 -16.63 1.50 -21.49
CA GLY A 200 -16.04 2.59 -20.74
C GLY A 200 -14.51 2.57 -20.59
N ILE A 201 -13.77 2.03 -21.55
CA ILE A 201 -12.30 2.05 -21.47
C ILE A 201 -11.78 3.43 -21.87
N HIS A 202 -11.14 4.10 -20.94
CA HIS A 202 -10.44 5.38 -21.18
C HIS A 202 -8.92 5.19 -21.25
N GLN A 203 -8.38 4.18 -20.55
CA GLN A 203 -6.98 3.79 -20.64
C GLN A 203 -6.85 2.39 -21.20
N PHE A 204 -6.23 2.28 -22.36
CA PHE A 204 -5.93 1.00 -22.98
C PHE A 204 -4.56 0.52 -22.53
N THR A 205 -4.51 -0.62 -21.82
CA THR A 205 -3.25 -1.31 -21.55
C THR A 205 -2.83 -2.15 -22.75
N PRO A 206 -1.55 -2.46 -22.94
CA PRO A 206 -1.11 -3.31 -24.05
C PRO A 206 -1.75 -4.71 -24.01
N THR A 207 -2.01 -5.25 -22.83
CA THR A 207 -2.69 -6.54 -22.65
C THR A 207 -4.14 -6.47 -23.11
N ILE A 208 -4.87 -5.39 -22.80
CA ILE A 208 -6.23 -5.16 -23.32
C ILE A 208 -6.21 -5.08 -24.85
N LEU A 209 -5.27 -4.33 -25.42
CA LEU A 209 -5.16 -4.19 -26.88
C LEU A 209 -4.82 -5.51 -27.57
N SER A 210 -3.95 -6.31 -26.97
CA SER A 210 -3.63 -7.64 -27.48
C SER A 210 -4.82 -8.61 -27.35
N MET A 211 -5.58 -8.54 -26.26
CA MET A 211 -6.83 -9.28 -26.09
C MET A 211 -7.86 -8.88 -27.17
N LEU A 212 -8.05 -7.57 -27.41
CA LEU A 212 -8.96 -7.08 -28.45
C LEU A 212 -8.59 -7.61 -29.84
N GLU A 213 -7.28 -7.61 -30.17
CA GLU A 213 -6.77 -8.15 -31.42
C GLU A 213 -7.09 -9.63 -31.56
N GLU A 214 -6.80 -10.45 -30.55
CA GLU A 214 -7.02 -11.90 -30.60
C GLU A 214 -8.50 -12.26 -30.62
N VAL A 215 -9.31 -11.63 -29.76
CA VAL A 215 -10.77 -11.88 -29.70
C VAL A 215 -11.45 -11.48 -31.00
N SER A 216 -11.08 -10.33 -31.60
CA SER A 216 -11.70 -9.83 -32.82
C SER A 216 -11.43 -10.67 -34.09
N LYS A 217 -10.49 -11.64 -34.01
CA LYS A 217 -10.27 -12.62 -35.11
C LYS A 217 -11.44 -13.61 -35.26
N TYR A 218 -12.14 -13.93 -34.17
CA TYR A 218 -13.18 -14.94 -34.10
C TYR A 218 -14.54 -14.41 -33.66
N LYS A 219 -14.57 -13.30 -32.93
CA LYS A 219 -15.76 -12.69 -32.34
C LYS A 219 -15.98 -11.30 -32.88
N ARG A 220 -17.26 -10.88 -32.91
CA ARG A 220 -17.59 -9.46 -33.07
C ARG A 220 -17.28 -8.74 -31.75
N VAL A 221 -16.43 -7.73 -31.79
CA VAL A 221 -16.13 -6.89 -30.64
C VAL A 221 -16.81 -5.55 -30.81
N VAL A 222 -17.55 -5.12 -29.78
CA VAL A 222 -18.22 -3.83 -29.72
C VAL A 222 -17.65 -3.02 -28.58
N LEU A 223 -17.07 -1.87 -28.86
CA LEU A 223 -16.60 -0.93 -27.84
C LEU A 223 -17.67 0.15 -27.64
N LEU A 224 -18.09 0.35 -26.40
CA LEU A 224 -19.07 1.36 -26.02
C LEU A 224 -18.43 2.41 -25.11
N PHE A 225 -18.61 3.69 -25.40
CA PHE A 225 -18.21 4.75 -24.51
C PHE A 225 -19.18 5.93 -24.51
N ASN A 226 -19.20 6.69 -23.42
CA ASN A 226 -19.99 7.90 -23.31
C ASN A 226 -19.39 9.02 -24.15
N TYR A 227 -20.16 9.63 -25.01
CA TYR A 227 -19.78 10.79 -25.80
C TYR A 227 -20.89 11.82 -25.83
N GLN A 228 -20.52 13.07 -25.59
CA GLN A 228 -21.45 14.20 -25.60
C GLN A 228 -20.92 15.32 -26.50
N GLN A 229 -21.63 15.52 -27.62
CA GLN A 229 -21.21 16.48 -28.64
C GLN A 229 -21.24 17.93 -28.13
N GLN A 230 -22.16 18.27 -27.24
CA GLN A 230 -22.26 19.62 -26.67
C GLN A 230 -21.07 20.01 -25.82
N TYR A 231 -20.29 19.04 -25.30
CA TYR A 231 -19.08 19.26 -24.51
C TYR A 231 -17.84 18.80 -25.26
N ASN A 232 -17.74 19.19 -26.52
CA ASN A 232 -16.74 18.71 -27.46
C ASN A 232 -15.30 18.82 -26.93
N GLU A 233 -14.91 19.94 -26.30
CA GLU A 233 -13.56 20.13 -25.77
C GLU A 233 -13.18 19.13 -24.67
N ILE A 234 -14.16 18.51 -24.04
CA ILE A 234 -13.96 17.52 -22.99
C ILE A 234 -13.94 16.11 -23.54
N TYR A 235 -14.94 15.80 -24.39
CA TYR A 235 -15.14 14.46 -24.92
C TYR A 235 -14.33 14.17 -26.19
N GLN A 236 -13.86 15.21 -26.91
CA GLN A 236 -13.05 15.04 -28.12
C GLN A 236 -11.77 14.24 -27.85
N THR A 237 -11.22 14.39 -26.64
CA THR A 237 -10.08 13.61 -26.16
C THR A 237 -10.29 12.09 -26.32
N TRP A 238 -11.46 11.59 -25.93
CA TRP A 238 -11.77 10.15 -26.04
C TRP A 238 -12.07 9.75 -27.47
N LEU A 239 -12.75 10.59 -28.19
CA LEU A 239 -12.99 10.39 -29.62
C LEU A 239 -11.65 10.28 -30.37
N ASP A 240 -10.68 11.10 -30.05
CA ASP A 240 -9.35 11.06 -30.64
C ASP A 240 -8.60 9.74 -30.33
N VAL A 241 -8.76 9.21 -29.11
CA VAL A 241 -8.20 7.91 -28.74
C VAL A 241 -8.85 6.79 -29.56
N TYR A 242 -10.17 6.73 -29.56
CA TYR A 242 -10.91 5.70 -30.29
C TYR A 242 -10.73 5.81 -31.81
N SER A 243 -10.45 6.99 -32.33
CA SER A 243 -10.15 7.19 -33.77
C SER A 243 -8.81 6.60 -34.20
N CYS A 244 -7.94 6.22 -33.26
CA CYS A 244 -6.68 5.55 -33.53
C CYS A 244 -6.83 4.05 -33.81
N PHE A 245 -7.97 3.44 -33.49
CA PHE A 245 -8.30 2.12 -34.02
C PHE A 245 -8.36 2.18 -35.56
N ASP A 246 -8.29 1.06 -36.25
CA ASP A 246 -8.13 0.96 -37.72
C ASP A 246 -8.85 2.06 -38.51
N LEU A 247 -8.22 2.61 -39.52
CA LEU A 247 -8.68 3.74 -40.34
C LEU A 247 -10.10 3.58 -40.91
N ASN A 248 -10.59 2.35 -41.12
CA ASN A 248 -11.95 2.06 -41.58
C ASN A 248 -13.03 2.40 -40.54
N ILE A 249 -12.68 2.57 -39.29
CA ILE A 249 -13.60 2.87 -38.19
C ILE A 249 -13.94 4.37 -38.16
N LYS A 250 -13.05 5.25 -38.64
CA LYS A 250 -13.32 6.71 -38.69
C LYS A 250 -14.62 7.05 -39.44
N SER A 251 -14.98 6.27 -40.44
CA SER A 251 -16.23 6.47 -41.19
C SER A 251 -17.48 6.10 -40.37
N GLN A 252 -17.36 5.23 -39.40
CA GLN A 252 -18.50 4.83 -38.54
C GLN A 252 -18.79 5.89 -37.47
N PHE A 253 -17.80 6.63 -36.99
CA PHE A 253 -18.00 7.71 -36.05
C PHE A 253 -18.88 8.85 -36.59
N ASN A 254 -18.76 9.13 -37.88
CA ASN A 254 -19.49 10.26 -38.48
C ASN A 254 -21.01 9.97 -38.63
N ASN A 255 -21.42 8.71 -38.55
CA ASN A 255 -22.82 8.33 -38.82
C ASN A 255 -23.66 8.03 -37.57
N GLU A 256 -23.01 7.95 -36.37
CA GLU A 256 -23.67 7.46 -35.14
C GLU A 256 -23.76 8.50 -34.02
N PHE A 257 -23.16 9.69 -34.19
CA PHE A 257 -23.28 10.76 -33.19
C PHE A 257 -24.68 11.37 -33.21
N LYS A 258 -25.45 11.04 -32.20
CA LYS A 258 -26.67 11.77 -31.89
C LYS A 258 -26.35 12.93 -30.93
N PRO A 259 -26.92 14.13 -31.18
CA PRO A 259 -26.84 15.21 -30.22
C PRO A 259 -27.41 14.73 -28.89
N THR A 260 -26.68 14.97 -27.82
CA THR A 260 -27.14 14.66 -26.47
C THR A 260 -28.35 15.52 -26.15
N THR A 261 -29.44 14.93 -25.78
CA THR A 261 -30.50 15.62 -25.06
C THR A 261 -30.05 15.81 -23.64
N LEU A 262 -29.83 17.06 -23.23
CA LEU A 262 -29.56 17.38 -21.84
C LEU A 262 -30.65 16.74 -20.98
N LEU A 263 -30.26 15.94 -20.02
CA LEU A 263 -31.16 15.51 -18.96
C LEU A 263 -31.76 16.78 -18.35
N GLN A 264 -33.06 16.80 -18.14
CA GLN A 264 -33.76 17.99 -17.71
C GLN A 264 -33.01 18.69 -16.55
N PRO A 265 -32.82 20.02 -16.62
CA PRO A 265 -31.96 20.79 -15.69
C PRO A 265 -32.58 20.96 -14.30
N SER A 266 -33.31 19.98 -13.79
CA SER A 266 -33.92 20.00 -12.46
C SER A 266 -32.93 19.83 -11.30
N TYR A 267 -31.69 19.44 -11.61
CA TYR A 267 -30.67 19.21 -10.61
C TYR A 267 -29.56 20.26 -10.71
N GLU A 268 -29.17 20.87 -9.60
CA GLU A 268 -28.08 21.87 -9.53
C GLU A 268 -26.77 21.33 -10.12
N GLY A 269 -26.48 20.04 -9.96
CA GLY A 269 -25.34 19.36 -10.54
C GLY A 269 -25.32 19.37 -12.06
N ASN A 270 -26.46 19.12 -12.71
CA ASN A 270 -26.58 19.14 -14.18
C ASN A 270 -26.32 20.55 -14.72
N MET A 271 -26.81 21.57 -14.01
CA MET A 271 -26.61 22.97 -14.40
C MET A 271 -25.15 23.37 -14.26
N LEU A 272 -24.48 22.95 -13.18
CA LEU A 272 -23.06 23.18 -12.98
C LEU A 272 -22.23 22.45 -14.05
N ALA A 273 -22.53 21.20 -14.35
CA ALA A 273 -21.87 20.43 -15.40
C ALA A 273 -22.01 21.11 -16.78
N ASP A 274 -23.21 21.58 -17.14
CA ASP A 274 -23.45 22.29 -18.40
C ASP A 274 -22.61 23.58 -18.48
N GLN A 275 -22.55 24.35 -17.40
CA GLN A 275 -21.75 25.57 -17.39
C GLN A 275 -20.25 25.31 -17.45
N ILE A 276 -19.74 24.29 -16.74
CA ILE A 276 -18.35 23.87 -16.88
C ILE A 276 -18.04 23.44 -18.32
N GLY A 277 -18.92 22.64 -18.92
CA GLY A 277 -18.76 22.16 -20.28
C GLY A 277 -18.76 23.29 -21.32
N ARG A 278 -19.68 24.23 -21.23
CA ARG A 278 -19.75 25.40 -22.11
C ARG A 278 -18.55 26.31 -21.97
N LEU A 279 -18.10 26.56 -20.73
CA LEU A 279 -16.90 27.35 -20.48
C LEU A 279 -15.67 26.69 -21.06
N ALA A 280 -15.53 25.36 -20.91
CA ALA A 280 -14.45 24.59 -21.51
C ALA A 280 -14.45 24.67 -23.04
N ASN A 281 -15.63 24.73 -23.68
CA ASN A 281 -15.79 24.96 -25.11
C ASN A 281 -15.53 26.42 -25.57
N GLY A 282 -15.13 27.31 -24.65
CA GLY A 282 -14.86 28.72 -24.94
C GLY A 282 -16.12 29.56 -25.10
N THR A 283 -17.29 29.08 -24.69
CA THR A 283 -18.53 29.85 -24.74
C THR A 283 -18.57 30.85 -23.60
N LEU A 284 -18.79 32.12 -23.91
CA LEU A 284 -19.02 33.17 -22.89
C LEU A 284 -20.35 32.88 -22.19
N ILE A 285 -20.26 32.67 -20.87
CA ILE A 285 -21.43 32.41 -20.04
C ILE A 285 -21.75 33.71 -19.30
N GLU A 286 -23.02 34.20 -19.49
CA GLU A 286 -23.56 35.18 -18.54
C GLU A 286 -23.65 34.49 -17.17
N LYS A 287 -23.16 35.17 -16.09
CA LYS A 287 -23.24 34.66 -14.73
C LYS A 287 -24.67 34.22 -14.44
N SER A 288 -24.92 32.92 -14.48
CA SER A 288 -26.24 32.40 -14.12
C SER A 288 -26.48 32.61 -12.63
N LYS A 289 -27.67 33.13 -12.30
CA LYS A 289 -28.12 33.24 -10.92
C LYS A 289 -28.23 31.90 -10.21
N ASP A 290 -28.31 30.83 -10.99
CA ASP A 290 -28.61 29.48 -10.52
C ASP A 290 -27.41 28.79 -9.86
N ILE A 291 -26.16 29.24 -10.14
CA ILE A 291 -24.95 28.74 -9.45
C ILE A 291 -24.71 29.40 -8.10
N ASN A 292 -25.41 30.47 -7.76
CA ASN A 292 -25.16 31.21 -6.52
C ASN A 292 -25.33 30.34 -5.26
N ASN A 293 -26.03 29.23 -5.34
CA ASN A 293 -26.25 28.31 -4.23
C ASN A 293 -25.17 27.23 -4.13
N VAL A 294 -24.38 26.99 -5.19
CA VAL A 294 -23.32 26.01 -5.17
C VAL A 294 -22.13 26.58 -4.42
N LYS A 295 -21.68 25.88 -3.41
CA LYS A 295 -20.53 26.23 -2.61
C LYS A 295 -19.52 25.09 -2.64
N VAL A 296 -18.24 25.44 -2.63
CA VAL A 296 -17.14 24.48 -2.49
C VAL A 296 -16.59 24.59 -1.08
N VAL A 297 -16.55 23.48 -0.38
CA VAL A 297 -16.00 23.43 0.98
C VAL A 297 -14.48 23.47 0.91
N GLU A 298 -13.88 24.40 1.62
CA GLU A 298 -12.44 24.56 1.79
C GLU A 298 -12.01 23.86 3.09
N PHE A 299 -11.20 22.81 2.98
CA PHE A 299 -10.49 22.19 4.11
C PHE A 299 -9.12 22.83 4.24
N ALA A 300 -8.70 23.14 5.48
CA ALA A 300 -7.42 23.80 5.71
C ALA A 300 -6.23 22.92 5.30
N ASN A 301 -6.31 21.61 5.55
CA ASN A 301 -5.28 20.64 5.22
C ASN A 301 -5.85 19.21 5.11
N ILE A 302 -5.00 18.25 4.73
CA ILE A 302 -5.39 16.84 4.58
C ILE A 302 -5.86 16.22 5.90
N THR A 303 -5.31 16.65 7.03
CA THR A 303 -5.70 16.13 8.36
C THR A 303 -7.14 16.53 8.70
N GLU A 304 -7.53 17.76 8.40
CA GLU A 304 -8.91 18.22 8.59
C GLU A 304 -9.89 17.43 7.70
N PHE A 305 -9.53 17.22 6.43
CA PHE A 305 -10.33 16.42 5.52
C PHE A 305 -10.41 14.96 5.97
N SER A 306 -9.29 14.37 6.42
CA SER A 306 -9.26 13.01 6.97
C SER A 306 -10.18 12.87 8.18
N ALA A 307 -10.15 13.84 9.11
CA ALA A 307 -11.01 13.83 10.29
C ALA A 307 -12.49 13.95 9.92
N TYR A 308 -12.81 14.76 8.90
CA TYR A 308 -14.17 14.85 8.37
C TYR A 308 -14.66 13.51 7.80
N VAL A 309 -13.86 12.86 6.96
CA VAL A 309 -14.18 11.55 6.37
C VAL A 309 -14.30 10.47 7.46
N ALA A 310 -13.35 10.45 8.41
CA ALA A 310 -13.33 9.49 9.51
C ALA A 310 -14.61 9.55 10.34
N ARG A 311 -15.09 10.75 10.68
CA ARG A 311 -16.33 10.92 11.43
C ARG A 311 -17.52 10.32 10.70
N ILE A 312 -17.66 10.57 9.41
CA ILE A 312 -18.77 10.02 8.61
C ILE A 312 -18.69 8.49 8.51
N TYR A 313 -17.47 7.97 8.37
CA TYR A 313 -17.25 6.52 8.36
C TYR A 313 -17.57 5.87 9.73
N GLU A 314 -17.18 6.48 10.84
CA GLU A 314 -17.48 5.99 12.19
C GLU A 314 -18.98 6.00 12.48
N GLU A 315 -19.72 7.02 12.03
CA GLU A 315 -21.18 7.05 12.14
C GLU A 315 -21.79 5.89 11.35
N ALA A 316 -21.36 5.67 10.12
CA ALA A 316 -21.81 4.54 9.31
C ALA A 316 -21.45 3.18 9.93
N ALA A 317 -20.28 3.05 10.54
CA ALA A 317 -19.85 1.84 11.22
C ALA A 317 -20.74 1.53 12.45
N LYS A 318 -21.13 2.55 13.21
CA LYS A 318 -22.09 2.39 14.32
C LYS A 318 -23.45 1.90 13.82
N ASP A 319 -23.96 2.51 12.76
CA ASP A 319 -25.25 2.13 12.17
C ASP A 319 -25.19 0.69 11.61
N PHE A 320 -24.10 0.32 10.93
CA PHE A 320 -23.87 -1.02 10.42
C PHE A 320 -23.81 -2.08 11.55
N HIS A 321 -23.12 -1.76 12.65
CA HIS A 321 -23.03 -2.71 13.78
C HIS A 321 -24.33 -2.82 14.58
N ALA A 322 -25.17 -1.80 14.56
CA ALA A 322 -26.47 -1.80 15.23
C ALA A 322 -27.56 -2.53 14.42
N ASP A 323 -27.36 -2.72 13.12
CA ASP A 323 -28.33 -3.41 12.27
C ASP A 323 -28.22 -4.94 12.44
N GLU A 324 -29.31 -5.57 12.89
CA GLU A 324 -29.40 -7.03 13.06
C GLU A 324 -29.41 -7.77 11.71
N HIS A 325 -29.83 -7.11 10.63
CA HIS A 325 -29.94 -7.65 9.28
C HIS A 325 -28.86 -7.08 8.34
N LYS A 326 -27.63 -7.05 8.80
CA LYS A 326 -26.48 -6.50 8.05
C LYS A 326 -26.51 -6.86 6.58
N ASN A 327 -26.63 -5.87 5.72
CA ASN A 327 -26.60 -6.05 4.29
C ASN A 327 -25.48 -5.19 3.67
N GLY A 328 -24.53 -5.82 3.02
CA GLY A 328 -23.40 -5.12 2.40
C GLY A 328 -22.22 -4.88 3.36
N SER A 329 -21.56 -3.75 3.20
CA SER A 329 -20.39 -3.30 3.97
C SER A 329 -20.69 -1.97 4.68
N VAL A 330 -19.81 -1.55 5.60
CA VAL A 330 -19.91 -0.24 6.28
C VAL A 330 -20.06 0.89 5.26
N LEU A 331 -19.37 0.81 4.11
CA LEU A 331 -19.46 1.83 3.06
C LEU A 331 -20.88 2.02 2.51
N SER A 332 -21.71 0.98 2.52
CA SER A 332 -23.10 1.06 2.05
C SER A 332 -24.02 1.83 3.03
N TYR A 333 -23.61 2.01 4.29
CA TYR A 333 -24.32 2.79 5.31
C TYR A 333 -23.89 4.25 5.36
N MET A 334 -22.83 4.62 4.62
CA MET A 334 -22.36 6.01 4.57
C MET A 334 -23.38 6.91 3.86
N LYS A 335 -23.82 7.95 4.53
CA LYS A 335 -24.71 8.98 3.97
C LYS A 335 -24.02 9.92 2.99
N GLU A 336 -22.70 9.91 2.99
CA GLU A 336 -21.87 10.71 2.10
C GLU A 336 -20.83 9.78 1.45
N GLN A 337 -20.85 9.70 0.11
CA GLN A 337 -19.98 8.86 -0.70
C GLN A 337 -18.88 9.72 -1.31
N PHE A 338 -17.63 9.40 -1.02
CA PHE A 338 -16.49 10.25 -1.41
C PHE A 338 -15.84 9.76 -2.70
N TYR A 339 -15.65 10.69 -3.64
CA TYR A 339 -14.89 10.52 -4.88
C TYR A 339 -13.87 11.64 -4.96
N SER A 340 -12.60 11.32 -5.14
CA SER A 340 -11.53 12.30 -5.05
C SER A 340 -10.63 12.30 -6.27
N ALA A 341 -10.19 13.49 -6.64
CA ALA A 341 -9.13 13.65 -7.63
C ALA A 341 -7.74 13.27 -7.08
N ASN A 342 -7.59 13.15 -5.76
CA ASN A 342 -6.36 12.73 -5.07
C ASN A 342 -6.72 11.80 -3.91
N ASN A 343 -6.16 10.61 -3.92
CA ASN A 343 -6.50 9.54 -2.97
C ASN A 343 -5.56 9.45 -1.77
N SER A 344 -4.61 10.37 -1.62
CA SER A 344 -3.62 10.34 -0.54
C SER A 344 -4.23 10.33 0.87
N VAL A 345 -5.47 10.81 1.03
CA VAL A 345 -6.21 10.73 2.29
C VAL A 345 -6.40 9.29 2.77
N ASN A 346 -6.48 8.32 1.87
CA ASN A 346 -6.62 6.92 2.24
C ASN A 346 -5.38 6.39 2.98
N ASP A 347 -4.20 6.94 2.73
CA ASP A 347 -2.97 6.55 3.45
C ASP A 347 -3.07 6.90 4.95
N ILE A 348 -3.74 8.00 5.27
CA ILE A 348 -4.05 8.38 6.64
C ILE A 348 -5.16 7.47 7.21
N LEU A 349 -6.24 7.28 6.46
CA LEU A 349 -7.39 6.49 6.90
C LEU A 349 -7.04 5.01 7.12
N LYS A 350 -6.11 4.45 6.36
CA LYS A 350 -5.57 3.09 6.57
C LYS A 350 -4.98 2.88 7.96
N VAL A 351 -4.40 3.92 8.54
CA VAL A 351 -3.84 3.85 9.90
C VAL A 351 -4.95 3.72 10.95
N TYR A 352 -6.06 4.41 10.74
CA TYR A 352 -7.19 4.43 11.69
C TYR A 352 -8.19 3.30 11.49
N PHE A 353 -8.39 2.88 10.23
CA PHE A 353 -9.38 1.86 9.84
C PHE A 353 -8.74 0.73 9.02
N PRO A 354 -7.70 0.05 9.55
CA PRO A 354 -7.00 -0.97 8.78
C PRO A 354 -7.91 -2.10 8.28
N GLU A 355 -8.92 -2.46 9.04
CA GLU A 355 -9.91 -3.50 8.71
C GLU A 355 -10.72 -3.16 7.46
N GLN A 356 -11.02 -1.88 7.25
CA GLN A 356 -11.80 -1.42 6.09
C GLN A 356 -11.02 -1.54 4.78
N PHE A 357 -9.72 -1.27 4.81
CA PHE A 357 -8.87 -1.28 3.60
C PHE A 357 -8.39 -2.68 3.21
N GLY A 358 -8.80 -3.68 3.96
CA GLY A 358 -8.32 -5.04 3.84
C GLY A 358 -7.19 -5.31 4.82
N GLU A 359 -6.81 -6.55 4.86
CA GLU A 359 -5.85 -7.02 5.84
C GLU A 359 -4.46 -6.49 5.55
N ARG A 360 -3.74 -6.20 6.63
CA ARG A 360 -2.33 -5.85 6.55
C ARG A 360 -1.57 -6.98 5.87
N HIS A 361 -0.66 -6.63 4.97
CA HIS A 361 0.23 -7.62 4.37
C HIS A 361 1.14 -8.23 5.45
N PHE A 362 1.69 -9.40 5.18
CA PHE A 362 2.50 -10.15 6.13
C PHE A 362 3.66 -9.32 6.72
N LEU A 363 4.29 -8.44 5.94
CA LEU A 363 5.36 -7.55 6.42
C LEU A 363 4.89 -6.44 7.37
N ALA A 364 3.58 -6.20 7.51
CA ALA A 364 3.05 -5.28 8.50
C ALA A 364 3.04 -5.87 9.92
N TYR A 365 3.29 -7.18 10.06
CA TYR A 365 3.39 -7.85 11.35
C TYR A 365 4.83 -8.04 11.77
N PRO A 366 5.11 -8.07 13.09
CA PRO A 366 6.46 -8.27 13.62
C PRO A 366 7.16 -9.50 13.08
N ILE A 367 6.40 -10.57 12.79
CA ILE A 367 6.95 -11.79 12.21
C ILE A 367 7.45 -11.62 10.77
N GLY A 368 6.79 -10.78 9.97
CA GLY A 368 7.29 -10.42 8.65
C GLY A 368 8.61 -9.67 8.73
N HIS A 369 8.74 -8.77 9.70
CA HIS A 369 9.99 -8.08 10.00
C HIS A 369 11.10 -9.04 10.41
N PHE A 370 10.77 -10.10 11.16
CA PHE A 370 11.73 -11.15 11.50
C PHE A 370 12.35 -11.76 10.25
N PHE A 371 11.56 -12.17 9.26
CA PHE A 371 12.09 -12.78 8.04
C PHE A 371 12.95 -11.82 7.23
N VAL A 372 12.56 -10.56 7.15
CA VAL A 372 13.36 -9.52 6.46
C VAL A 372 14.68 -9.31 7.21
N ALA A 373 14.66 -9.17 8.52
CA ALA A 373 15.84 -8.94 9.33
C ALA A 373 16.83 -10.13 9.26
N VAL A 374 16.32 -11.35 9.38
CA VAL A 374 17.13 -12.57 9.26
C VAL A 374 17.78 -12.66 7.87
N THR A 375 17.02 -12.36 6.82
CA THR A 375 17.54 -12.35 5.44
C THR A 375 18.58 -11.27 5.23
N ASN A 376 18.41 -10.09 5.84
CA ASN A 376 19.37 -9.00 5.77
C ASN A 376 20.70 -9.33 6.45
N MET A 377 20.65 -10.09 7.53
CA MET A 377 21.82 -10.44 8.34
C MET A 377 22.60 -11.65 7.82
N TRP A 378 22.03 -12.44 6.90
CA TRP A 378 22.74 -13.62 6.39
C TRP A 378 23.94 -13.24 5.51
N ASP A 379 25.12 -13.74 5.85
CA ASP A 379 26.34 -13.63 5.04
C ASP A 379 26.47 -14.86 4.16
N SER A 380 26.09 -14.74 2.90
CA SER A 380 26.14 -15.82 1.92
C SER A 380 27.58 -16.23 1.53
N GLU A 381 28.57 -15.35 1.78
CA GLU A 381 29.97 -15.64 1.44
C GLU A 381 30.67 -16.48 2.50
N ASN A 382 30.41 -16.20 3.78
CA ASN A 382 31.10 -16.82 4.91
C ASN A 382 30.23 -17.82 5.67
N GLY A 383 28.95 -17.85 5.44
CA GLY A 383 27.98 -18.71 6.12
C GLY A 383 27.80 -18.33 7.60
N GLY A 384 26.86 -17.47 7.90
CA GLY A 384 26.56 -17.04 9.26
C GLY A 384 25.82 -15.70 9.33
N ILE A 385 25.60 -15.20 10.54
CA ILE A 385 24.97 -13.90 10.75
C ILE A 385 26.04 -12.80 10.81
N ARG A 386 25.99 -11.90 9.83
CA ARG A 386 26.74 -10.65 9.79
C ARG A 386 25.85 -9.49 10.21
N ILE A 387 26.31 -8.71 11.14
CA ILE A 387 25.55 -7.58 11.67
C ILE A 387 26.09 -6.30 11.04
N GLU A 388 25.31 -5.72 10.14
CA GLU A 388 25.56 -4.38 9.60
C GLU A 388 24.78 -3.32 10.41
N ASN A 389 23.59 -3.70 10.91
CA ASN A 389 22.73 -2.85 11.68
C ASN A 389 22.20 -3.62 12.92
N MET A 390 22.48 -3.12 14.10
CA MET A 390 21.98 -3.70 15.36
C MET A 390 20.43 -3.68 15.45
N ASN A 391 19.76 -2.86 14.65
CA ASN A 391 18.31 -2.84 14.63
C ASN A 391 17.71 -4.11 14.03
N ASP A 392 18.42 -4.81 13.15
CA ASP A 392 17.93 -6.07 12.59
C ASP A 392 17.83 -7.16 13.69
N ILE A 393 18.75 -7.18 14.64
CA ILE A 393 18.64 -8.04 15.84
C ILE A 393 17.44 -7.60 16.69
N ALA A 394 17.26 -6.29 16.89
CA ALA A 394 16.14 -5.77 17.67
C ALA A 394 14.80 -6.17 17.06
N GLU A 395 14.65 -6.09 15.74
CA GLU A 395 13.45 -6.55 15.01
C GLU A 395 13.19 -8.04 15.23
N CYS A 396 14.24 -8.87 15.21
CA CYS A 396 14.11 -10.31 15.50
C CYS A 396 13.62 -10.56 16.93
N LEU A 397 14.18 -9.86 17.90
CA LEU A 397 13.79 -9.99 19.31
C LEU A 397 12.37 -9.46 19.57
N TYR A 398 11.93 -8.45 18.81
CA TYR A 398 10.59 -7.86 18.91
C TYR A 398 9.51 -8.71 18.24
N SER A 399 9.88 -9.64 17.38
CA SER A 399 8.96 -10.40 16.51
C SER A 399 8.04 -11.37 17.24
N GLY A 400 8.39 -11.79 18.45
CA GLY A 400 7.69 -12.85 19.17
C GLY A 400 8.00 -14.27 18.67
N VAL A 401 8.87 -14.42 17.66
CA VAL A 401 9.33 -15.74 17.16
C VAL A 401 10.31 -16.38 18.12
N LEU A 402 11.18 -15.56 18.73
CA LEU A 402 12.11 -15.99 19.73
C LEU A 402 11.41 -15.94 21.09
N TYR A 403 11.38 -17.07 21.74
CA TYR A 403 10.56 -17.29 22.93
C TYR A 403 11.03 -16.46 24.15
N GLU A 404 10.08 -15.76 24.80
CA GLU A 404 10.30 -15.06 26.07
C GLU A 404 9.85 -15.92 27.25
N LYS A 405 10.76 -16.25 28.15
CA LYS A 405 10.42 -17.20 29.22
C LYS A 405 9.83 -16.55 30.47
N LYS A 406 10.49 -15.70 31.18
CA LYS A 406 9.97 -15.31 32.52
C LYS A 406 10.55 -14.05 33.17
N VAL A 407 11.70 -13.57 32.81
CA VAL A 407 12.46 -12.65 33.67
C VAL A 407 12.45 -11.21 33.16
N GLY A 408 12.02 -10.99 31.94
CA GLY A 408 11.97 -9.64 31.37
C GLY A 408 11.75 -9.66 29.87
N SER A 409 11.72 -8.47 29.28
CA SER A 409 11.61 -8.31 27.83
C SER A 409 13.00 -8.46 27.20
N LEU A 410 13.15 -9.38 26.26
CA LEU A 410 14.38 -9.59 25.50
C LEU A 410 14.89 -8.31 24.86
N ILE A 411 14.00 -7.48 24.33
CA ILE A 411 14.36 -6.21 23.72
C ILE A 411 14.88 -5.19 24.73
N THR A 412 14.37 -5.22 25.96
CA THR A 412 14.84 -4.33 27.04
C THR A 412 16.26 -4.71 27.45
N THR A 413 16.50 -6.00 27.68
CA THR A 413 17.82 -6.53 28.02
C THR A 413 18.82 -6.25 26.89
N PHE A 414 18.41 -6.44 25.64
CA PHE A 414 19.21 -6.10 24.48
C PHE A 414 19.60 -4.62 24.45
N ASN A 415 18.65 -3.72 24.64
CA ASN A 415 18.91 -2.28 24.63
C ASN A 415 19.81 -1.83 25.78
N GLN A 416 19.69 -2.45 26.95
CA GLN A 416 20.57 -2.17 28.10
C GLN A 416 21.99 -2.67 27.84
N THR A 417 22.16 -3.81 27.19
CA THR A 417 23.47 -4.44 26.94
C THR A 417 24.11 -4.01 25.63
N ARG A 418 23.37 -3.42 24.71
CA ARG A 418 23.76 -3.07 23.34
C ARG A 418 25.11 -2.32 23.27
N ASN A 419 25.36 -1.40 24.17
CA ASN A 419 26.61 -0.61 24.17
C ASN A 419 27.84 -1.46 24.39
N TYR A 420 27.71 -2.61 25.07
CA TYR A 420 28.82 -3.50 25.33
C TYR A 420 29.34 -4.21 24.09
N PHE A 421 28.43 -4.56 23.18
CA PHE A 421 28.73 -5.27 21.93
C PHE A 421 28.47 -4.46 20.67
N SER A 422 28.32 -3.13 20.77
CA SER A 422 27.94 -2.26 19.63
C SER A 422 28.92 -2.30 18.45
N ARG A 423 30.14 -2.78 18.66
CA ARG A 423 31.16 -2.93 17.61
C ARG A 423 31.23 -4.34 17.02
N ALA A 424 30.48 -5.29 17.54
CA ALA A 424 30.44 -6.63 16.98
C ALA A 424 29.80 -6.63 15.59
N THR A 425 30.42 -7.31 14.65
CA THR A 425 29.96 -7.45 13.27
C THR A 425 29.40 -8.84 12.98
N LYS A 426 29.48 -9.75 13.95
CA LYS A 426 28.98 -11.13 13.85
C LYS A 426 28.12 -11.45 15.07
N LEU A 427 27.16 -12.33 14.91
CA LEU A 427 26.35 -12.82 16.02
C LEU A 427 27.16 -13.84 16.86
N GLU A 428 27.77 -14.81 16.20
CA GLU A 428 28.68 -15.78 16.77
C GLU A 428 30.11 -15.46 16.30
N GLY A 429 31.06 -15.42 17.21
CA GLY A 429 32.46 -15.09 16.91
C GLY A 429 33.21 -16.23 16.22
N ASP A 430 34.38 -15.91 15.77
CA ASP A 430 35.37 -16.85 15.23
C ASP A 430 36.67 -16.84 16.03
N SER A 431 37.73 -17.46 15.50
CA SER A 431 39.02 -17.53 16.16
C SER A 431 39.72 -16.16 16.36
N GLU A 432 39.29 -15.14 15.59
CA GLU A 432 39.94 -13.81 15.56
C GLU A 432 39.09 -12.73 16.22
N THR A 433 37.77 -12.83 16.17
CA THR A 433 36.82 -11.80 16.59
C THR A 433 35.70 -12.38 17.44
N ASP A 434 35.38 -11.73 18.56
CA ASP A 434 34.22 -12.06 19.38
C ASP A 434 32.92 -11.60 18.72
N GLY A 435 31.92 -12.46 18.71
CA GLY A 435 30.55 -12.12 18.33
C GLY A 435 29.74 -11.53 19.50
N VAL A 436 28.49 -11.15 19.21
CA VAL A 436 27.58 -10.64 20.25
C VAL A 436 27.37 -11.64 21.38
N ILE A 437 27.15 -12.92 21.02
CA ILE A 437 26.95 -13.99 22.01
C ILE A 437 28.20 -14.17 22.92
N ASP A 438 29.40 -14.13 22.33
CA ASP A 438 30.64 -14.25 23.08
C ASP A 438 30.84 -13.09 24.04
N LEU A 439 30.56 -11.88 23.59
CA LEU A 439 30.63 -10.67 24.40
C LEU A 439 29.62 -10.70 25.55
N LEU A 440 28.39 -11.16 25.29
CA LEU A 440 27.37 -11.34 26.33
C LEU A 440 27.82 -12.38 27.38
N LYS A 441 28.38 -13.50 26.97
CA LYS A 441 28.97 -14.50 27.89
C LYS A 441 30.14 -13.92 28.70
N LYS A 442 30.92 -13.02 28.10
CA LYS A 442 31.99 -12.29 28.87
C LYS A 442 31.39 -11.28 29.84
N LEU A 443 30.36 -10.53 29.44
CA LEU A 443 29.64 -9.60 30.29
C LEU A 443 29.04 -10.32 31.52
N GLN A 444 28.37 -11.45 31.29
CA GLN A 444 27.77 -12.29 32.32
C GLN A 444 28.83 -12.70 33.38
N LYS A 445 30.00 -13.15 32.90
CA LYS A 445 31.11 -13.48 33.83
C LYS A 445 31.61 -12.27 34.61
N GLN A 446 31.60 -11.08 34.01
CA GLN A 446 32.01 -9.84 34.69
C GLN A 446 31.00 -9.44 35.75
N ILE A 447 29.70 -9.49 35.44
CA ILE A 447 28.62 -9.18 36.38
C ILE A 447 28.66 -10.18 37.57
N SER A 448 28.83 -11.48 37.29
CA SER A 448 28.94 -12.50 38.32
C SER A 448 30.13 -12.25 39.26
N LYS A 449 31.27 -11.80 38.73
CA LYS A 449 32.44 -11.41 39.57
C LYS A 449 32.16 -10.14 40.39
N LEU A 450 31.45 -9.18 39.84
CA LEU A 450 31.04 -7.95 40.51
C LEU A 450 30.10 -8.29 41.69
N ASN A 451 29.06 -9.10 41.42
CA ASN A 451 28.09 -9.52 42.43
C ASN A 451 28.74 -10.32 43.58
N ASN A 452 29.79 -11.08 43.26
CA ASN A 452 30.54 -11.84 44.26
C ASN A 452 31.65 -11.01 44.96
N GLY A 453 31.69 -9.69 44.77
CA GLY A 453 32.67 -8.80 45.41
C GLY A 453 34.13 -9.00 44.95
N LYS A 454 34.36 -9.67 43.82
CA LYS A 454 35.69 -9.90 43.25
C LYS A 454 36.20 -8.76 42.36
N ILE A 455 35.39 -7.80 42.06
CA ILE A 455 35.72 -6.59 41.31
C ILE A 455 35.41 -5.43 42.24
N GLU A 456 36.41 -4.57 42.51
CA GLU A 456 36.22 -3.35 43.28
C GLU A 456 35.22 -2.42 42.53
N TYR A 457 34.37 -1.75 43.29
CA TYR A 457 33.45 -0.78 42.78
C TYR A 457 34.21 0.32 42.01
N ASN A 458 33.82 0.51 40.76
CA ASN A 458 34.40 1.51 39.88
C ASN A 458 33.28 2.42 39.38
N GLU A 459 33.45 3.72 39.58
CA GLU A 459 32.52 4.76 39.17
C GLU A 459 32.18 4.72 37.67
N GLN A 460 33.16 4.34 36.84
CA GLN A 460 32.95 4.18 35.42
C GLN A 460 32.06 2.98 35.09
N LEU A 461 32.18 1.87 35.80
CA LEU A 461 31.33 0.70 35.64
C LEU A 461 29.87 1.01 36.03
N ALA A 462 29.67 1.75 37.14
CA ALA A 462 28.33 2.13 37.58
C ALA A 462 27.59 3.07 36.62
N LYS A 463 28.31 3.76 35.74
CA LYS A 463 27.70 4.60 34.65
C LYS A 463 27.22 3.79 33.48
N LEU A 464 27.63 2.54 33.33
CA LEU A 464 27.36 1.72 32.18
C LEU A 464 26.10 0.88 32.41
N SER A 465 25.08 1.12 31.60
CA SER A 465 23.76 0.48 31.71
C SER A 465 23.82 -1.05 31.72
N TYR A 466 24.76 -1.63 31.00
CA TYR A 466 24.87 -3.08 30.85
C TYR A 466 25.37 -3.82 32.11
N PHE A 467 25.85 -3.12 33.12
CA PHE A 467 26.15 -3.74 34.42
C PHE A 467 24.96 -3.78 35.38
N ASN A 468 23.85 -3.18 35.01
CA ASN A 468 22.64 -3.15 35.83
C ASN A 468 21.57 -4.18 35.34
N VAL A 469 21.99 -5.18 34.59
CA VAL A 469 21.14 -6.25 34.07
C VAL A 469 21.34 -7.49 34.93
N GLU A 470 20.23 -8.22 35.21
CA GLU A 470 20.31 -9.47 35.95
C GLU A 470 20.94 -10.59 35.12
N LEU A 471 21.59 -11.53 35.81
CA LEU A 471 22.24 -12.66 35.13
C LEU A 471 21.25 -13.51 34.32
N ASP A 472 20.08 -13.76 34.91
CA ASP A 472 19.02 -14.55 34.25
C ASP A 472 18.47 -13.87 32.99
N GLU A 473 18.41 -12.54 32.96
CA GLU A 473 18.01 -11.78 31.79
C GLU A 473 19.03 -11.90 30.65
N ILE A 474 20.33 -11.92 31.01
CA ILE A 474 21.38 -12.13 30.01
C ILE A 474 21.36 -13.56 29.50
N ASP A 475 21.08 -14.55 30.35
CA ASP A 475 20.97 -15.95 29.94
C ASP A 475 19.82 -16.11 28.94
N GLU A 476 18.64 -15.52 29.18
CA GLU A 476 17.53 -15.54 28.26
C GLU A 476 17.87 -14.89 26.91
N LEU A 477 18.57 -13.75 26.94
CA LEU A 477 19.01 -13.08 25.73
C LEU A 477 19.99 -13.94 24.94
N ILE A 478 20.94 -14.58 25.60
CA ILE A 478 21.89 -15.50 24.96
C ILE A 478 21.15 -16.67 24.32
N GLU A 479 20.22 -17.32 25.03
CA GLU A 479 19.42 -18.42 24.51
C GLU A 479 18.61 -17.97 23.27
N ALA A 480 17.99 -16.78 23.29
CA ALA A 480 17.25 -16.23 22.16
C ALA A 480 18.16 -15.96 20.95
N LEU A 481 19.36 -15.44 21.16
CA LEU A 481 20.32 -15.20 20.07
C LEU A 481 20.91 -16.50 19.51
N GLU A 482 21.12 -17.51 20.34
CA GLU A 482 21.51 -18.86 19.88
C GLU A 482 20.39 -19.53 19.07
N ALA A 483 19.12 -19.34 19.48
CA ALA A 483 17.96 -19.78 18.70
C ALA A 483 17.87 -19.04 17.36
N LEU A 484 18.09 -17.72 17.35
CA LEU A 484 18.14 -16.91 16.13
C LEU A 484 19.21 -17.45 15.17
N ASN A 485 20.41 -17.73 15.65
CA ASN A 485 21.49 -18.30 14.85
C ASN A 485 21.10 -19.67 14.25
N THR A 486 20.46 -20.52 15.06
CA THR A 486 20.01 -21.84 14.63
C THR A 486 18.92 -21.75 13.54
N ILE A 487 17.91 -20.92 13.75
CA ILE A 487 16.82 -20.69 12.78
C ILE A 487 17.39 -20.13 11.47
N THR A 488 18.30 -19.17 11.54
CA THR A 488 18.92 -18.58 10.36
C THR A 488 19.72 -19.62 9.57
N LYS A 489 20.48 -20.47 10.24
CA LYS A 489 21.21 -21.58 9.59
C LYS A 489 20.26 -22.57 8.91
N ILE A 490 19.14 -22.94 9.54
CA ILE A 490 18.13 -23.83 8.93
C ILE A 490 17.61 -23.25 7.60
N PHE A 491 17.38 -21.94 7.55
CA PHE A 491 16.88 -21.28 6.34
C PHE A 491 17.94 -21.21 5.24
N TYR A 492 19.19 -20.89 5.55
CA TYR A 492 20.15 -20.40 4.57
C TYR A 492 21.44 -21.22 4.46
N GLU A 493 21.70 -22.23 5.31
CA GLU A 493 22.93 -23.01 5.29
C GLU A 493 23.20 -23.71 3.94
N ASP A 494 22.13 -24.08 3.24
CA ASP A 494 22.22 -24.74 1.93
C ASP A 494 22.35 -23.74 0.76
N PHE A 495 22.34 -22.43 1.04
CA PHE A 495 22.45 -21.41 0.00
C PHE A 495 23.92 -21.09 -0.28
N GLU A 496 24.30 -21.28 -1.55
CA GLU A 496 25.58 -20.87 -2.08
C GLU A 496 25.50 -19.45 -2.64
N ASN A 497 26.64 -18.87 -3.01
CA ASN A 497 26.67 -17.51 -3.57
C ASN A 497 25.97 -17.40 -4.93
N GLU A 498 25.96 -18.51 -5.68
CA GLU A 498 25.38 -18.57 -7.03
C GLU A 498 24.50 -19.82 -7.17
N ASN A 499 23.50 -19.73 -8.06
CA ASN A 499 22.64 -20.85 -8.45
C ASN A 499 21.76 -21.46 -7.33
N ASN A 500 21.31 -20.65 -6.39
CA ASN A 500 20.41 -21.10 -5.35
C ASN A 500 19.02 -21.44 -5.91
N ASN A 501 18.46 -22.56 -5.49
CA ASN A 501 17.11 -22.97 -5.84
C ASN A 501 16.09 -22.30 -4.91
N PHE A 502 15.29 -21.41 -5.46
CA PHE A 502 14.28 -20.64 -4.70
C PHE A 502 13.14 -21.52 -4.18
N LYS A 503 12.80 -22.58 -4.88
CA LYS A 503 11.80 -23.55 -4.42
C LYS A 503 12.13 -24.09 -3.03
N HIS A 504 13.37 -24.49 -2.83
CA HIS A 504 13.83 -25.05 -1.55
C HIS A 504 13.70 -24.06 -0.38
N PHE A 505 13.98 -22.79 -0.63
CA PHE A 505 13.77 -21.73 0.38
C PHE A 505 12.29 -21.58 0.75
N TYR A 506 11.41 -21.50 -0.26
CA TYR A 506 9.98 -21.32 -0.02
C TYR A 506 9.34 -22.54 0.63
N GLU A 507 9.83 -23.75 0.35
CA GLU A 507 9.43 -24.98 1.06
C GLU A 507 9.80 -24.91 2.55
N LYS A 508 11.01 -24.47 2.88
CA LYS A 508 11.45 -24.25 4.27
C LYS A 508 10.63 -23.17 4.97
N LEU A 509 10.34 -22.06 4.29
CA LEU A 509 9.51 -20.97 4.83
C LEU A 509 8.09 -21.47 5.13
N LYS A 510 7.49 -22.22 4.22
CA LYS A 510 6.19 -22.83 4.40
C LYS A 510 6.16 -23.76 5.61
N ASP A 511 7.09 -24.71 5.69
CA ASP A 511 7.21 -25.65 6.81
C ASP A 511 7.37 -24.93 8.15
N PHE A 512 8.20 -23.90 8.20
CA PHE A 512 8.37 -23.09 9.40
C PHE A 512 7.09 -22.36 9.83
N VAL A 513 6.39 -21.75 8.88
CA VAL A 513 5.11 -21.06 9.17
C VAL A 513 4.06 -22.07 9.65
N GLU A 514 3.92 -23.23 9.00
CA GLU A 514 2.94 -24.26 9.37
C GLU A 514 3.22 -24.88 10.74
N THR A 515 4.48 -25.19 11.02
CA THR A 515 4.85 -26.00 12.20
C THR A 515 5.17 -25.16 13.43
N GLN A 516 5.73 -23.96 13.27
CA GLN A 516 6.22 -23.16 14.37
C GLN A 516 5.33 -21.96 14.68
N ILE A 517 4.71 -21.35 13.70
CA ILE A 517 4.02 -20.07 13.86
C ILE A 517 2.51 -20.23 13.91
N LEU A 518 1.93 -20.93 12.94
CA LEU A 518 0.49 -21.11 12.85
C LEU A 518 -0.13 -21.72 14.11
N PRO A 519 0.50 -22.68 14.82
CA PRO A 519 -0.01 -23.21 16.07
C PRO A 519 -0.08 -22.21 17.22
N THR A 520 0.71 -21.13 17.18
CA THR A 520 0.75 -20.10 18.22
C THR A 520 -0.27 -18.99 17.98
N ALA A 521 -0.86 -18.92 16.79
CA ALA A 521 -1.83 -17.89 16.43
C ALA A 521 -3.23 -18.27 16.94
N ASP A 522 -3.92 -17.33 17.57
CA ASP A 522 -5.29 -17.50 18.03
C ASP A 522 -6.23 -17.85 16.86
N ALA A 523 -7.19 -18.76 17.12
CA ALA A 523 -8.05 -19.32 16.09
C ALA A 523 -8.92 -18.29 15.34
N GLU A 524 -9.27 -17.19 16.00
CA GLU A 524 -10.12 -16.11 15.48
C GLU A 524 -9.33 -14.81 15.18
N SER A 525 -8.00 -14.88 15.18
CA SER A 525 -7.17 -13.68 14.94
C SER A 525 -7.00 -13.37 13.45
N GLU A 526 -7.01 -12.09 13.11
CA GLU A 526 -6.63 -11.59 11.77
C GLU A 526 -5.25 -12.14 11.34
N PHE A 527 -4.33 -12.23 12.30
CA PHE A 527 -3.00 -12.76 12.06
C PHE A 527 -3.01 -14.21 11.54
N ARG A 528 -3.88 -15.06 12.09
CA ARG A 528 -4.03 -16.43 11.61
C ARG A 528 -4.53 -16.47 10.15
N ASP A 529 -5.48 -15.63 9.79
CA ASP A 529 -6.00 -15.56 8.42
C ASP A 529 -4.92 -15.12 7.43
N ILE A 530 -4.05 -14.21 7.84
CA ILE A 530 -2.90 -13.77 7.03
C ILE A 530 -1.91 -14.90 6.84
N LEU A 531 -1.60 -15.68 7.90
CA LEU A 531 -0.73 -16.84 7.80
C LEU A 531 -1.29 -17.90 6.84
N LEU A 532 -2.59 -18.19 6.93
CA LEU A 532 -3.25 -19.15 6.03
C LEU A 532 -3.19 -18.69 4.57
N ARG A 533 -3.38 -17.40 4.30
CA ARG A 533 -3.25 -16.85 2.94
C ARG A 533 -1.80 -16.86 2.47
N LEU A 534 -0.85 -16.58 3.34
CA LEU A 534 0.58 -16.72 3.01
C LEU A 534 0.89 -18.15 2.59
N LEU A 535 0.39 -19.16 3.32
CA LEU A 535 0.61 -20.57 2.99
C LEU A 535 0.05 -20.93 1.62
N VAL A 536 -1.16 -20.46 1.26
CA VAL A 536 -1.73 -20.68 -0.08
C VAL A 536 -0.83 -20.08 -1.17
N ARG A 537 -0.29 -18.88 -0.94
CA ARG A 537 0.65 -18.26 -1.90
C ARG A 537 1.95 -19.04 -2.01
N LEU A 538 2.48 -19.54 -0.91
CA LEU A 538 3.71 -20.35 -0.90
C LEU A 538 3.56 -21.62 -1.72
N GLU A 539 2.37 -22.23 -1.79
CA GLU A 539 2.08 -23.37 -2.67
C GLU A 539 2.23 -23.03 -4.16
N GLU A 540 1.93 -21.81 -4.56
CA GLU A 540 2.12 -21.37 -5.95
C GLU A 540 3.61 -21.22 -6.28
N VAL A 541 4.41 -20.76 -5.31
CA VAL A 541 5.84 -20.48 -5.48
C VAL A 541 6.70 -21.75 -5.43
N GLU A 542 6.23 -22.82 -4.79
CA GLU A 542 6.88 -24.14 -4.79
C GLU A 542 7.17 -24.68 -6.20
N LYS A 543 6.52 -24.15 -7.23
CA LYS A 543 6.68 -24.56 -8.63
C LYS A 543 7.78 -23.81 -9.37
N ILE A 544 8.49 -22.88 -8.71
CA ILE A 544 9.57 -22.09 -9.33
C ILE A 544 10.83 -22.95 -9.41
N GLU A 545 11.34 -23.15 -10.63
CA GLU A 545 12.57 -23.92 -10.89
C GLU A 545 13.80 -23.02 -11.18
N THR A 546 13.64 -21.72 -11.13
CA THR A 546 14.73 -20.77 -11.42
C THR A 546 15.76 -20.74 -10.30
N THR A 547 17.01 -20.55 -10.68
CA THR A 547 18.14 -20.40 -9.77
C THR A 547 18.75 -19.01 -9.92
N SER A 548 19.24 -18.42 -8.85
CA SER A 548 19.95 -17.14 -8.87
C SER A 548 20.81 -16.94 -7.62
N THR A 549 21.33 -15.73 -7.48
CA THR A 549 22.10 -15.31 -6.31
C THR A 549 21.22 -15.15 -5.07
N PHE A 550 21.83 -15.16 -3.90
CA PHE A 550 21.14 -14.90 -2.63
C PHE A 550 20.52 -13.48 -2.58
N ASP A 551 21.20 -12.48 -3.15
CA ASP A 551 20.67 -11.11 -3.22
C ASP A 551 19.37 -11.05 -4.04
N CYS A 552 19.26 -11.83 -5.11
CA CYS A 552 18.03 -11.92 -5.89
C CYS A 552 16.90 -12.59 -5.10
N LEU A 553 17.20 -13.64 -4.33
CA LEU A 553 16.22 -14.27 -3.44
C LEU A 553 15.68 -13.24 -2.42
N LYS A 554 16.57 -12.47 -1.81
CA LYS A 554 16.25 -11.42 -0.85
C LYS A 554 15.29 -10.38 -1.45
N ASP A 555 15.58 -9.90 -2.66
CA ASP A 555 14.73 -8.94 -3.37
C ASP A 555 13.35 -9.53 -3.72
N THR A 556 13.31 -10.76 -4.21
CA THR A 556 12.05 -11.43 -4.57
C THR A 556 11.20 -11.76 -3.35
N MET A 557 11.82 -12.12 -2.23
CA MET A 557 11.11 -12.37 -0.98
C MET A 557 10.42 -11.10 -0.47
N ALA A 558 11.13 -9.96 -0.45
CA ALA A 558 10.56 -8.69 -0.04
C ALA A 558 9.37 -8.29 -0.92
N TYR A 559 9.46 -8.49 -2.23
CA TYR A 559 8.37 -8.26 -3.17
C TYR A 559 7.18 -9.20 -2.88
N TYR A 560 7.45 -10.49 -2.79
CA TYR A 560 6.45 -11.53 -2.59
C TYR A 560 5.66 -11.35 -1.28
N LEU A 561 6.35 -11.06 -0.19
CA LEU A 561 5.72 -10.84 1.11
C LEU A 561 4.96 -9.51 1.22
N LYS A 562 5.27 -8.55 0.34
CA LYS A 562 4.54 -7.26 0.23
C LYS A 562 3.29 -7.35 -0.63
N GLN A 563 3.20 -8.33 -1.54
CA GLN A 563 2.03 -8.40 -2.42
C GLN A 563 0.76 -8.64 -1.61
N GLU A 564 0.00 -7.59 -1.48
CA GLU A 564 -1.43 -7.66 -1.21
C GLU A 564 -2.12 -8.14 -2.50
N SER A 565 -3.24 -8.83 -2.35
CA SER A 565 -4.06 -9.10 -3.52
C SER A 565 -4.55 -7.76 -4.08
N GLN A 566 -3.94 -7.25 -5.12
CA GLN A 566 -4.29 -5.96 -5.76
C GLN A 566 -5.78 -5.85 -6.14
N LYS A 567 -6.50 -6.96 -6.19
CA LYS A 567 -7.90 -7.04 -6.61
C LYS A 567 -8.93 -6.51 -5.61
N GLY A 568 -8.57 -6.32 -4.35
CA GLY A 568 -9.50 -5.86 -3.31
C GLY A 568 -9.35 -4.39 -2.90
N GLU A 569 -8.21 -3.76 -3.18
CA GLU A 569 -7.86 -2.47 -2.59
C GLU A 569 -8.82 -1.34 -2.94
N SER A 570 -9.13 -1.15 -4.23
CA SER A 570 -9.94 -0.01 -4.64
C SER A 570 -11.42 -0.13 -4.26
N ALA A 571 -11.95 -1.33 -4.15
CA ALA A 571 -13.34 -1.57 -3.75
C ALA A 571 -13.59 -1.24 -2.27
N ASN A 572 -12.55 -1.32 -1.45
CA ASN A 572 -12.61 -1.09 0.00
C ASN A 572 -12.21 0.33 0.41
N TRP A 573 -11.80 1.17 -0.52
CA TRP A 573 -11.41 2.52 -0.21
C TRP A 573 -12.60 3.36 0.28
N ILE A 574 -12.39 4.08 1.38
CA ILE A 574 -13.39 5.01 1.92
C ILE A 574 -13.55 6.20 0.98
N VAL A 575 -12.44 6.73 0.48
CA VAL A 575 -12.40 7.79 -0.53
C VAL A 575 -11.99 7.17 -1.86
N ARG A 576 -12.93 7.06 -2.78
CA ARG A 576 -12.74 6.42 -4.09
C ARG A 576 -12.07 7.35 -5.08
N ASP A 577 -11.40 6.77 -6.07
CA ASP A 577 -10.83 7.52 -7.19
C ASP A 577 -11.91 8.00 -8.17
N PHE A 578 -11.69 9.11 -8.83
CA PHE A 578 -12.55 9.56 -9.94
C PHE A 578 -12.70 8.53 -11.06
N GLN A 579 -11.74 7.62 -11.22
CA GLN A 579 -11.85 6.52 -12.19
C GLN A 579 -13.03 5.56 -11.91
N GLN A 580 -13.54 5.53 -10.68
CA GLN A 580 -14.66 4.66 -10.31
C GLN A 580 -16.02 5.34 -10.50
N ILE A 581 -16.02 6.61 -10.85
CA ILE A 581 -17.25 7.41 -10.92
C ILE A 581 -18.19 6.95 -12.01
N ASP A 582 -17.65 6.45 -13.13
CA ASP A 582 -18.45 6.01 -14.30
C ASP A 582 -19.49 4.95 -13.94
N GLY A 583 -19.13 4.04 -13.04
CA GLY A 583 -20.01 2.98 -12.59
C GLY A 583 -20.82 3.36 -11.37
N ASP A 584 -20.17 3.95 -10.38
CA ASP A 584 -20.82 4.24 -9.10
C ASP A 584 -21.92 5.31 -9.23
N ILE A 585 -21.77 6.25 -10.14
CA ILE A 585 -22.78 7.28 -10.36
C ILE A 585 -24.12 6.69 -10.83
N LEU A 586 -24.10 5.57 -11.54
CA LEU A 586 -25.30 4.89 -12.01
C LEU A 586 -26.13 4.37 -10.83
N LYS A 587 -25.51 3.99 -9.73
CA LYS A 587 -26.20 3.58 -8.51
C LYS A 587 -26.99 4.72 -7.86
N SER A 588 -26.62 5.97 -8.13
CA SER A 588 -27.35 7.12 -7.60
C SER A 588 -28.83 7.15 -7.99
N SER A 589 -29.20 6.52 -9.11
CA SER A 589 -30.59 6.41 -9.57
C SER A 589 -31.44 5.47 -8.74
N THR A 590 -30.85 4.53 -8.03
CA THR A 590 -31.52 3.50 -7.22
C THR A 590 -31.35 3.70 -5.70
N GLN A 591 -30.53 4.68 -5.30
CA GLN A 591 -30.27 5.01 -3.91
C GLN A 591 -31.22 6.09 -3.37
N ASP A 592 -31.18 6.27 -2.04
CA ASP A 592 -31.88 7.36 -1.38
C ASP A 592 -31.40 8.71 -1.95
N PRO A 593 -32.28 9.60 -2.45
CA PRO A 593 -31.91 10.90 -2.97
C PRO A 593 -31.18 11.80 -1.97
N ASP A 594 -31.29 11.52 -0.69
CA ASP A 594 -30.63 12.30 0.36
C ASP A 594 -29.15 11.92 0.58
N ILE A 595 -28.68 10.85 -0.04
CA ILE A 595 -27.25 10.51 -0.08
C ILE A 595 -26.48 11.61 -0.80
N ILE A 596 -25.31 11.96 -0.26
CA ILE A 596 -24.46 12.99 -0.83
C ILE A 596 -23.32 12.34 -1.58
N TYR A 597 -23.16 12.68 -2.86
CA TYR A 597 -21.98 12.36 -3.65
C TYR A 597 -20.97 13.50 -3.50
N HIS A 598 -19.88 13.24 -2.80
CA HIS A 598 -18.87 14.25 -2.47
C HIS A 598 -17.69 14.16 -3.44
N PHE A 599 -17.56 15.13 -4.32
CA PHE A 599 -16.42 15.28 -5.23
C PHE A 599 -15.34 16.09 -4.53
N ALA A 600 -14.32 15.41 -4.03
CA ALA A 600 -13.28 15.98 -3.20
C ALA A 600 -11.99 16.28 -3.98
N CYS A 601 -11.13 17.10 -3.40
CA CYS A 601 -9.83 17.48 -3.96
C CYS A 601 -9.93 18.16 -5.34
N VAL A 602 -10.95 19.03 -5.53
CA VAL A 602 -11.12 19.78 -6.79
C VAL A 602 -10.27 21.06 -6.81
N SER A 603 -8.97 20.90 -6.55
CA SER A 603 -7.97 21.96 -6.70
C SER A 603 -7.32 21.93 -8.08
N ASP A 604 -6.68 23.05 -8.49
CA ASP A 604 -5.92 23.06 -9.75
C ASP A 604 -4.80 22.01 -9.80
N SER A 605 -4.11 21.81 -8.68
CA SER A 605 -3.03 20.83 -8.57
C SER A 605 -3.55 19.39 -8.65
N ASP A 606 -4.66 19.07 -7.96
CA ASP A 606 -5.21 17.73 -7.91
C ASP A 606 -5.95 17.35 -9.19
N MET A 607 -6.58 18.31 -9.87
CA MET A 607 -7.26 18.10 -11.15
C MET A 607 -6.30 17.86 -12.32
N ASN A 608 -5.02 18.19 -12.15
CA ASN A 608 -3.99 17.91 -13.15
C ASN A 608 -3.35 16.55 -12.91
N VAL A 609 -3.33 15.70 -13.93
CA VAL A 609 -2.60 14.44 -13.91
C VAL A 609 -1.13 14.71 -14.21
N LYS A 610 -0.24 14.35 -13.30
CA LYS A 610 1.20 14.48 -13.51
C LYS A 610 1.66 13.56 -14.65
N ARG A 611 2.50 14.08 -15.57
CA ARG A 611 3.01 13.32 -16.72
C ARG A 611 3.99 12.21 -16.32
N GLU A 612 4.69 12.37 -15.21
CA GLU A 612 5.81 11.52 -14.78
C GLU A 612 5.37 10.13 -14.33
N ASP A 613 4.13 9.97 -13.86
CA ASP A 613 3.62 8.71 -13.29
C ASP A 613 2.94 7.78 -14.31
N GLN A 614 3.03 8.10 -15.61
CA GLN A 614 2.27 7.35 -16.64
C GLN A 614 3.01 6.13 -17.20
N PHE A 615 4.31 6.05 -17.01
CA PHE A 615 5.13 4.97 -17.55
C PHE A 615 6.08 4.45 -16.46
N PRO A 616 6.34 3.15 -16.42
CA PRO A 616 7.35 2.62 -15.53
C PRO A 616 8.74 3.13 -15.92
N TRP A 617 9.53 3.51 -14.93
CA TRP A 617 10.89 3.97 -15.13
C TRP A 617 11.78 2.89 -15.81
N PRO A 618 12.63 3.21 -16.77
CA PRO A 618 12.99 4.54 -17.29
C PRO A 618 12.22 4.98 -18.55
N LEU A 619 11.09 4.35 -18.88
CA LEU A 619 10.28 4.74 -20.03
C LEU A 619 9.58 6.07 -19.80
N THR A 620 9.45 6.86 -20.87
CA THR A 620 8.78 8.17 -20.87
C THR A 620 7.93 8.32 -22.12
N ILE A 621 7.04 9.31 -22.13
CA ILE A 621 6.25 9.62 -23.33
C ILE A 621 7.15 9.98 -24.52
N GLU A 622 8.28 10.67 -24.27
CA GLU A 622 9.24 11.04 -25.31
C GLU A 622 9.88 9.80 -25.96
N PHE A 623 10.12 8.73 -25.20
CA PHE A 623 10.56 7.46 -25.76
C PHE A 623 9.59 6.96 -26.82
N PHE A 624 8.31 6.95 -26.51
CA PHE A 624 7.27 6.46 -27.42
C PHE A 624 7.02 7.41 -28.60
N GLU A 625 7.12 8.72 -28.43
CA GLU A 625 6.84 9.68 -29.49
C GLU A 625 8.04 9.92 -30.43
N ARG A 626 9.28 9.84 -29.93
CA ARG A 626 10.47 10.28 -30.66
C ARG A 626 11.47 9.17 -30.97
N ALA A 627 11.58 8.22 -30.07
CA ALA A 627 12.58 7.16 -30.17
C ALA A 627 12.07 5.89 -30.85
N TYR A 628 10.76 5.67 -30.86
CA TYR A 628 10.15 4.52 -31.51
C TYR A 628 9.25 4.95 -32.66
N GLU A 629 9.27 4.23 -33.80
CA GLU A 629 8.34 4.46 -34.90
C GLU A 629 7.10 3.58 -34.75
N PRO A 630 5.91 4.18 -34.62
CA PRO A 630 4.68 3.42 -34.48
C PRO A 630 4.39 2.67 -35.78
N LEU A 631 4.24 1.37 -35.71
CA LEU A 631 4.00 0.49 -36.84
C LEU A 631 2.57 0.00 -36.92
N ASP A 632 1.82 0.00 -35.83
CA ASP A 632 0.48 -0.55 -35.75
C ASP A 632 -0.49 0.34 -34.97
N TRP A 633 -1.77 0.01 -35.11
CA TRP A 633 -2.85 0.73 -34.43
C TRP A 633 -2.81 0.57 -32.90
N LYS A 634 -2.36 -0.57 -32.38
CA LYS A 634 -2.27 -0.81 -30.92
C LYS A 634 -1.34 0.18 -30.25
N TYR A 635 -0.17 0.40 -30.85
CA TYR A 635 0.78 1.39 -30.38
C TYR A 635 0.17 2.79 -30.37
N GLN A 636 -0.51 3.17 -31.46
CA GLN A 636 -1.14 4.49 -31.57
C GLN A 636 -2.23 4.69 -30.51
N VAL A 637 -3.12 3.71 -30.31
CA VAL A 637 -4.17 3.77 -29.29
C VAL A 637 -3.55 3.88 -27.90
N TYR A 638 -2.55 3.06 -27.60
CA TYR A 638 -1.87 3.07 -26.28
C TYR A 638 -1.26 4.44 -25.99
N VAL A 639 -0.41 4.92 -26.88
CA VAL A 639 0.30 6.21 -26.67
C VAL A 639 -0.68 7.37 -26.60
N LYS A 640 -1.71 7.38 -27.46
CA LYS A 640 -2.75 8.41 -27.45
C LYS A 640 -3.56 8.39 -26.16
N SER A 641 -3.98 7.21 -25.68
CA SER A 641 -4.74 7.08 -24.44
C SER A 641 -3.96 7.59 -23.24
N ARG A 642 -2.66 7.28 -23.18
CA ARG A 642 -1.77 7.80 -22.12
C ARG A 642 -1.62 9.32 -22.19
N LYS A 643 -1.41 9.86 -23.35
CA LYS A 643 -1.26 11.31 -23.55
C LYS A 643 -2.53 12.08 -23.17
N GLU A 644 -3.69 11.56 -23.53
CA GLU A 644 -4.97 12.21 -23.30
C GLU A 644 -5.52 11.98 -21.89
N PHE A 645 -4.98 11.03 -21.14
CA PHE A 645 -5.42 10.74 -19.76
C PHE A 645 -5.31 11.93 -18.81
N LYS A 646 -4.43 12.89 -19.11
CA LYS A 646 -4.35 14.18 -18.37
C LYS A 646 -5.69 14.91 -18.27
N HIS A 647 -6.64 14.64 -19.17
CA HIS A 647 -7.97 15.25 -19.21
C HIS A 647 -9.03 14.43 -18.48
N PHE A 648 -8.69 13.23 -18.00
CA PHE A 648 -9.65 12.29 -17.41
C PHE A 648 -10.38 12.87 -16.20
N LYS A 649 -9.68 13.51 -15.29
CA LYS A 649 -10.29 14.07 -14.07
C LYS A 649 -11.34 15.14 -14.38
N ARG A 650 -11.12 15.94 -15.42
CA ARG A 650 -12.09 16.93 -15.90
C ARG A 650 -13.34 16.25 -16.46
N TYR A 651 -13.15 15.23 -17.27
CA TYR A 651 -14.24 14.40 -17.75
C TYR A 651 -15.03 13.76 -16.60
N ALA A 652 -14.35 13.14 -15.65
CA ALA A 652 -14.95 12.44 -14.52
C ALA A 652 -15.79 13.39 -13.64
N LEU A 653 -15.31 14.59 -13.37
CA LEU A 653 -16.05 15.61 -12.64
C LEU A 653 -17.35 15.99 -13.33
N ILE A 654 -17.30 16.24 -14.65
CA ILE A 654 -18.49 16.60 -15.43
C ILE A 654 -19.47 15.44 -15.49
N TYR A 655 -18.98 14.25 -15.80
CA TYR A 655 -19.78 13.04 -15.84
C TYR A 655 -20.49 12.78 -14.50
N GLY A 656 -19.74 12.89 -13.40
CA GLY A 656 -20.28 12.73 -12.06
C GLY A 656 -21.37 13.75 -11.73
N LEU A 657 -21.13 15.03 -12.01
CA LEU A 657 -22.11 16.09 -11.77
C LEU A 657 -23.35 15.97 -12.65
N GLU A 658 -23.19 15.60 -13.93
CA GLU A 658 -24.29 15.53 -14.90
C GLU A 658 -25.23 14.35 -14.61
N PHE A 659 -24.66 13.19 -14.28
CA PHE A 659 -25.44 11.96 -14.14
C PHE A 659 -25.80 11.59 -12.70
N ASN A 660 -25.36 12.36 -11.71
CA ASN A 660 -25.78 12.18 -10.32
C ASN A 660 -27.29 12.43 -10.16
N ARG A 661 -27.98 11.53 -9.46
CA ARG A 661 -29.42 11.62 -9.10
C ARG A 661 -29.65 11.89 -7.62
N CYS A 662 -28.58 12.03 -6.85
CA CYS A 662 -28.58 12.35 -5.43
C CYS A 662 -28.05 13.77 -5.18
N LYS A 663 -27.97 14.17 -3.92
CA LYS A 663 -27.31 15.42 -3.55
C LYS A 663 -25.81 15.35 -3.88
N PHE A 664 -25.16 16.48 -4.04
CA PHE A 664 -23.73 16.56 -4.24
C PHE A 664 -23.06 17.60 -3.36
N LYS A 665 -21.78 17.41 -3.14
CA LYS A 665 -20.89 18.34 -2.45
C LYS A 665 -19.56 18.43 -3.19
N LEU A 666 -18.96 19.60 -3.19
CA LEU A 666 -17.62 19.83 -3.74
C LEU A 666 -16.68 20.26 -2.64
N SER A 667 -15.45 19.82 -2.65
CA SER A 667 -14.44 20.30 -1.70
C SER A 667 -13.03 20.28 -2.27
N PHE A 668 -12.15 21.09 -1.68
CA PHE A 668 -10.72 21.06 -1.96
C PHE A 668 -9.92 21.29 -0.67
N ILE A 669 -8.67 20.87 -0.70
CA ILE A 669 -7.72 21.05 0.41
C ILE A 669 -6.84 22.23 0.07
N LYS A 670 -6.81 23.24 0.96
CA LYS A 670 -6.08 24.48 0.74
C LYS A 670 -4.57 24.30 0.87
N ASN A 671 -4.11 23.67 1.93
CA ASN A 671 -2.68 23.44 2.16
C ASN A 671 -2.37 21.94 2.03
N ASP A 672 -1.50 21.62 1.09
CA ASP A 672 -0.97 20.28 0.89
C ASP A 672 0.55 20.34 1.08
N ASP A 673 1.03 19.77 2.19
CA ASP A 673 2.37 19.96 2.71
C ASP A 673 2.76 21.45 2.80
N ASP A 674 3.78 21.89 2.10
CA ASP A 674 4.25 23.29 2.09
C ASP A 674 3.67 24.12 0.93
N LYS A 675 2.65 23.62 0.21
CA LYS A 675 2.06 24.29 -0.94
C LYS A 675 0.62 24.71 -0.65
N GLU A 676 0.30 25.96 -1.01
CA GLU A 676 -1.07 26.44 -1.03
C GLU A 676 -1.73 26.10 -2.37
N ASN A 677 -2.84 25.36 -2.31
CA ASN A 677 -3.64 25.00 -3.46
C ASN A 677 -4.75 26.02 -3.71
N GLU A 678 -5.08 26.24 -4.97
CA GLU A 678 -6.22 27.04 -5.37
C GLU A 678 -7.38 26.16 -5.86
N LEU A 679 -8.59 26.67 -5.72
CA LEU A 679 -9.77 26.06 -6.31
C LEU A 679 -9.58 25.88 -7.82
N TYR A 680 -10.06 24.78 -8.38
CA TYR A 680 -10.00 24.49 -9.81
C TYR A 680 -10.48 25.69 -10.65
N TYR A 681 -9.64 26.13 -11.57
CA TYR A 681 -9.79 27.43 -12.24
C TYR A 681 -11.14 27.61 -12.96
N ILE A 682 -11.73 26.53 -13.50
CA ILE A 682 -13.04 26.62 -14.16
C ILE A 682 -14.14 27.00 -13.17
N LEU A 683 -14.14 26.39 -11.97
CA LEU A 683 -15.09 26.72 -10.90
C LEU A 683 -14.89 28.16 -10.41
N LYS A 684 -13.64 28.60 -10.32
CA LYS A 684 -13.29 29.99 -9.97
C LYS A 684 -13.77 30.98 -11.02
N LEU A 685 -13.61 30.68 -12.33
CA LEU A 685 -14.13 31.52 -13.43
C LEU A 685 -15.65 31.60 -13.45
N LEU A 686 -16.35 30.52 -13.11
CA LEU A 686 -17.80 30.52 -12.96
C LEU A 686 -18.28 31.33 -11.74
N GLY A 687 -17.38 31.73 -10.86
CA GLY A 687 -17.71 32.51 -9.66
C GLY A 687 -18.33 31.68 -8.54
N VAL A 688 -18.09 30.38 -8.52
CA VAL A 688 -18.49 29.48 -7.42
C VAL A 688 -17.80 29.95 -6.13
N LYS A 689 -18.57 30.08 -5.04
CA LYS A 689 -18.05 30.54 -3.76
C LYS A 689 -17.42 29.41 -2.96
N THR A 690 -16.35 29.75 -2.28
CA THR A 690 -15.75 28.83 -1.28
C THR A 690 -16.32 29.12 0.11
N GLU A 691 -16.51 28.07 0.87
CA GLU A 691 -16.93 28.12 2.28
C GLU A 691 -15.96 27.28 3.09
N LYS A 692 -15.37 27.88 4.12
CA LYS A 692 -14.50 27.12 5.01
C LYS A 692 -15.29 26.03 5.70
N ASN A 693 -14.70 24.85 5.82
CA ASN A 693 -15.28 23.82 6.64
C ASN A 693 -15.43 24.41 8.06
N ILE A 694 -16.66 24.66 8.43
CA ILE A 694 -16.96 24.98 9.82
C ILE A 694 -16.90 23.62 10.50
N HIS A 695 -15.84 23.37 11.27
CA HIS A 695 -15.99 22.41 12.32
C HIS A 695 -17.26 22.82 13.07
N GLU A 696 -18.35 22.08 12.91
CA GLU A 696 -19.21 21.92 14.04
C GLU A 696 -18.23 21.47 15.11
N THR A 697 -17.82 22.38 15.96
CA THR A 697 -17.16 22.02 17.19
C THR A 697 -18.12 21.01 17.77
N THR A 698 -17.85 19.71 17.46
CA THR A 698 -18.42 18.63 18.23
C THR A 698 -18.38 19.22 19.60
N GLU A 699 -19.58 19.41 20.19
CA GLU A 699 -19.79 19.99 21.51
C GLU A 699 -18.46 19.90 22.21
N VAL A 700 -17.79 21.04 22.39
CA VAL A 700 -16.52 21.02 23.13
C VAL A 700 -16.94 20.22 24.32
N HIS A 701 -16.63 18.92 24.30
CA HIS A 701 -16.96 18.07 25.41
C HIS A 701 -16.45 18.92 26.54
N GLU A 702 -17.38 19.54 27.26
CA GLU A 702 -17.04 20.49 28.32
C GLU A 702 -15.78 19.92 28.88
N LYS A 703 -14.65 20.64 28.73
CA LYS A 703 -13.34 20.08 29.06
C LYS A 703 -13.60 19.37 30.34
N GLN A 704 -13.85 18.05 30.28
CA GLN A 704 -14.04 17.28 31.49
C GLN A 704 -12.74 17.56 32.17
N ASN A 705 -12.82 18.49 33.13
CA ASN A 705 -11.70 18.76 34.00
C ASN A 705 -11.48 17.43 34.69
N ILE A 706 -10.67 16.56 34.05
CA ILE A 706 -10.23 15.32 34.66
C ILE A 706 -9.40 15.79 35.86
N THR A 707 -10.08 15.96 36.96
CA THR A 707 -9.44 16.25 38.22
C THR A 707 -8.87 14.96 38.73
N PHE A 708 -7.58 14.77 38.51
CA PHE A 708 -6.86 13.72 39.21
C PHE A 708 -6.69 14.19 40.65
N ASP A 709 -7.24 13.49 41.60
CA ASP A 709 -6.90 13.67 43.00
C ASP A 709 -5.50 13.04 43.24
N LEU A 710 -4.49 13.84 43.06
CA LEU A 710 -3.09 13.45 43.25
C LEU A 710 -2.73 13.38 44.75
N GLY A 711 -3.71 13.52 45.65
CA GLY A 711 -3.51 13.63 47.05
C GLY A 711 -2.72 14.91 47.43
N LYS A 712 -2.46 15.13 48.69
CA LYS A 712 -1.82 16.33 49.23
C LYS A 712 -0.36 16.59 48.81
N ASN A 713 0.21 15.80 47.90
CA ASN A 713 1.64 15.70 47.64
C ASN A 713 2.08 15.99 46.20
N THR A 714 1.30 16.66 45.43
CA THR A 714 1.59 17.02 44.01
C THR A 714 2.76 17.97 43.79
N ASN A 715 3.29 18.57 44.84
CA ASN A 715 4.37 19.53 44.74
C ASN A 715 5.77 18.89 44.58
N ASN A 716 5.88 17.57 44.60
CA ASN A 716 7.15 16.87 44.61
C ASN A 716 7.60 16.24 43.31
N PHE A 717 6.89 16.48 42.19
CA PHE A 717 7.40 16.11 40.86
C PHE A 717 8.48 17.14 40.48
N VAL A 718 9.72 16.75 40.63
CA VAL A 718 10.89 17.58 40.30
C VAL A 718 11.51 17.00 39.02
N ASP A 719 12.25 17.81 38.32
CA ASP A 719 13.00 17.45 37.12
C ASP A 719 12.13 17.36 35.86
N LEU A 720 12.32 16.30 35.06
CA LEU A 720 11.71 16.15 33.73
C LEU A 720 10.18 16.10 33.79
N ASP A 721 9.62 15.46 34.80
CA ASP A 721 8.16 15.38 34.97
C ASP A 721 7.55 16.70 35.40
N GLY A 722 8.22 17.47 36.26
CA GLY A 722 7.82 18.82 36.59
C GLY A 722 7.88 19.76 35.38
N PHE A 723 8.85 19.57 34.52
CA PHE A 723 8.97 20.32 33.27
C PHE A 723 7.87 19.94 32.27
N ARG A 724 7.59 18.65 32.07
CA ARG A 724 6.49 18.15 31.24
C ARG A 724 5.15 18.69 31.71
N ARG A 725 4.87 18.71 33.00
CA ARG A 725 3.66 19.28 33.58
C ARG A 725 3.49 20.77 33.27
N ARG A 726 4.58 21.55 33.25
CA ARG A 726 4.53 22.98 32.93
C ARG A 726 4.27 23.24 31.45
N ILE A 727 4.79 22.39 30.57
CA ILE A 727 4.61 22.54 29.12
C ILE A 727 3.24 22.04 28.68
N CYS A 728 2.82 20.84 29.13
CA CYS A 728 1.55 20.24 28.76
C CYS A 728 1.04 19.34 29.90
N GLY A 729 0.11 19.87 30.69
CA GLY A 729 -0.51 19.12 31.81
C GLY A 729 -1.24 17.87 31.35
N TYR A 730 -1.81 17.87 30.14
CA TYR A 730 -2.50 16.73 29.55
C TYR A 730 -1.51 15.59 29.23
N ARG A 731 -0.41 15.92 28.57
CA ARG A 731 0.66 14.95 28.29
C ARG A 731 1.25 14.37 29.56
N PHE A 732 1.48 15.22 30.56
CA PHE A 732 1.96 14.78 31.86
C PHE A 732 0.97 13.81 32.55
N ALA A 733 -0.35 14.11 32.46
CA ALA A 733 -1.37 13.22 33.00
C ALA A 733 -1.35 11.85 32.30
N LEU A 734 -1.26 11.81 30.97
CA LEU A 734 -1.25 10.58 30.20
C LEU A 734 0.05 9.78 30.38
N GLU A 735 1.20 10.44 30.33
CA GLU A 735 2.51 9.75 30.34
C GLU A 735 3.03 9.46 31.77
N SER A 736 2.71 10.30 32.74
CA SER A 736 3.31 10.21 34.07
C SER A 736 2.33 9.81 35.17
N LEU A 737 1.01 10.02 34.98
CA LEU A 737 0.01 9.73 36.01
C LEU A 737 -0.88 8.54 35.66
N ILE A 738 -1.25 8.38 34.41
CA ILE A 738 -2.07 7.26 33.95
C ILE A 738 -1.12 6.16 33.44
N GLU A 739 -0.80 5.22 34.30
CA GLU A 739 0.13 4.14 34.03
C GLU A 739 -0.33 3.16 32.93
N ASN A 740 -1.46 3.33 32.33
CA ASN A 740 -2.05 2.39 31.36
C ASN A 740 -1.74 2.69 29.88
N GLY A 741 -0.93 3.73 29.58
CA GLY A 741 -0.78 4.22 28.21
C GLY A 741 0.37 3.60 27.42
N THR A 742 1.33 2.95 28.02
CA THR A 742 2.49 2.44 27.29
C THR A 742 2.91 1.06 27.79
N LYS A 743 3.29 0.20 26.85
CA LYS A 743 3.85 -1.13 27.11
C LYS A 743 5.13 -1.15 27.98
N TYR A 744 5.63 0.02 28.34
CA TYR A 744 6.85 0.20 29.13
C TYR A 744 6.58 0.31 30.64
N GLN A 745 5.37 0.00 31.07
CA GLN A 745 5.00 0.01 32.49
C GLN A 745 5.00 -1.37 33.12
N ASP A 746 5.90 -2.19 32.66
CA ASP A 746 6.24 -3.34 33.47
C ASP A 746 6.79 -2.82 34.81
N ARG A 747 6.20 -3.30 35.91
CA ARG A 747 6.62 -2.98 37.27
C ARG A 747 8.12 -3.26 37.45
N PHE A 748 8.60 -4.24 36.73
CA PHE A 748 10.02 -4.58 36.63
C PHE A 748 10.88 -3.40 36.11
N LEU A 749 10.46 -2.75 34.99
CA LEU A 749 11.18 -1.59 34.44
C LEU A 749 11.18 -0.41 35.41
N GLN A 750 10.05 -0.17 36.10
CA GLN A 750 9.98 0.87 37.12
C GLN A 750 10.92 0.58 38.26
N THR A 751 10.94 -0.65 38.79
CA THR A 751 11.81 -1.11 39.86
C THR A 751 13.27 -0.96 39.43
N LYS A 752 13.66 -1.41 38.25
CA LYS A 752 15.03 -1.26 37.74
C LYS A 752 15.44 0.21 37.56
N TYR A 753 14.54 1.05 37.06
CA TYR A 753 14.79 2.49 36.94
C TYR A 753 15.04 3.13 38.31
N LEU A 754 14.26 2.75 39.33
CA LEU A 754 14.40 3.23 40.68
C LEU A 754 15.68 2.72 41.35
N GLU A 755 16.07 1.46 41.08
CA GLU A 755 17.36 0.90 41.51
C GLU A 755 18.52 1.70 40.91
N ILE A 756 18.49 2.06 39.66
CA ILE A 756 19.51 2.88 39.02
C ILE A 756 19.59 4.28 39.65
N ILE A 757 18.41 4.90 39.93
CA ILE A 757 18.38 6.21 40.62
C ILE A 757 18.99 6.09 42.01
N LEU A 758 18.64 5.04 42.75
CA LEU A 758 19.16 4.80 44.08
C LEU A 758 20.66 4.57 44.04
N ALA A 759 21.17 3.70 43.20
CA ALA A 759 22.60 3.43 43.00
C ALA A 759 23.37 4.71 42.64
N ASN A 760 22.86 5.55 41.75
CA ASN A 760 23.49 6.83 41.43
C ASN A 760 23.52 7.82 42.61
N ASN A 761 22.47 7.84 43.45
CA ASN A 761 22.47 8.69 44.65
C ASN A 761 23.45 8.19 45.69
N VAL A 762 23.51 6.87 45.90
CA VAL A 762 24.51 6.24 46.77
C VAL A 762 25.92 6.57 46.29
N ARG A 763 26.18 6.38 45.02
CA ARG A 763 27.48 6.70 44.41
C ARG A 763 27.90 8.14 44.66
N ARG A 764 26.98 9.12 44.43
CA ARG A 764 27.29 10.56 44.67
C ARG A 764 27.67 10.81 46.13
N LYS A 765 27.06 10.13 47.07
CA LYS A 765 27.37 10.28 48.49
C LYS A 765 28.73 9.66 48.89
N LEU A 766 29.10 8.59 48.17
CA LEU A 766 30.41 7.93 48.40
C LEU A 766 31.57 8.63 47.68
N GLU A 767 31.30 9.62 46.84
CA GLU A 767 32.32 10.33 46.07
C GLU A 767 33.33 11.01 47.01
N GLY A 768 34.61 10.68 46.87
CA GLY A 768 35.69 11.17 47.71
C GLY A 768 35.84 10.52 49.11
N GLN A 769 35.08 9.45 49.36
CA GLN A 769 35.16 8.68 50.62
C GLN A 769 35.65 7.24 50.37
N ILE A 770 36.28 6.63 51.38
CA ILE A 770 36.61 5.20 51.36
C ILE A 770 35.31 4.42 51.65
N ALA A 771 34.86 3.61 50.68
CA ALA A 771 33.66 2.82 50.82
C ALA A 771 33.83 1.71 51.87
N THR A 772 33.34 1.94 53.07
CA THR A 772 33.18 0.92 54.11
C THR A 772 31.71 0.50 54.16
N GLU A 773 31.41 -0.70 54.64
CA GLU A 773 30.05 -1.21 54.77
C GLU A 773 29.14 -0.28 55.59
N ALA A 774 29.66 0.33 56.64
CA ALA A 774 28.93 1.28 57.47
C ALA A 774 28.54 2.54 56.69
N ILE A 775 29.49 3.12 55.92
CA ILE A 775 29.27 4.33 55.11
C ILE A 775 28.34 4.01 53.92
N MET A 776 28.46 2.83 53.31
CA MET A 776 27.58 2.37 52.28
C MET A 776 26.13 2.21 52.78
N ASN A 777 25.91 1.60 53.92
CA ASN A 777 24.58 1.44 54.52
C ASN A 777 23.98 2.80 54.89
N GLU A 778 24.74 3.73 55.45
CA GLU A 778 24.29 5.09 55.75
C GLU A 778 23.90 5.83 54.47
N ALA A 779 24.75 5.77 53.42
CA ALA A 779 24.45 6.39 52.12
C ALA A 779 23.22 5.79 51.45
N LEU A 780 22.99 4.47 51.60
CA LEU A 780 21.83 3.76 51.10
C LEU A 780 20.55 4.19 51.82
N ASP A 781 20.58 4.25 53.15
CA ASP A 781 19.46 4.68 53.99
C ASP A 781 19.04 6.12 53.69
N ASP A 782 19.99 7.02 53.63
CA ASP A 782 19.74 8.42 53.22
C ASP A 782 19.15 8.54 51.80
N SER A 783 19.66 7.74 50.89
CA SER A 783 19.18 7.74 49.49
C SER A 783 17.80 7.12 49.39
N VAL A 784 17.48 6.08 50.19
CA VAL A 784 16.12 5.51 50.29
C VAL A 784 15.14 6.55 50.84
N GLU A 785 15.52 7.27 51.91
CA GLU A 785 14.68 8.29 52.50
C GLU A 785 14.39 9.41 51.49
N ARG A 786 15.39 9.78 50.69
CA ARG A 786 15.23 10.72 49.57
C ARG A 786 14.31 10.16 48.48
N LEU A 787 14.46 8.89 48.12
CA LEU A 787 13.62 8.20 47.14
C LEU A 787 12.16 8.21 47.60
N ARG A 788 11.87 7.93 48.86
CA ARG A 788 10.52 7.97 49.46
C ARG A 788 9.85 9.33 49.32
N ARG A 789 10.60 10.44 49.38
CA ARG A 789 10.04 11.79 49.25
C ARG A 789 9.53 12.06 47.83
N TYR A 790 10.14 11.47 46.81
CA TYR A 790 9.80 11.66 45.42
C TYR A 790 8.83 10.60 44.87
N PHE A 791 8.93 9.37 45.33
CA PHE A 791 8.17 8.21 44.86
C PHE A 791 7.32 7.62 46.00
N ARG A 792 6.37 8.40 46.49
CA ARG A 792 5.54 8.03 47.64
C ARG A 792 4.54 6.90 47.37
N PHE A 793 4.36 6.47 46.15
CA PHE A 793 3.54 5.33 45.76
C PHE A 793 4.21 3.97 46.08
N LEU A 794 5.49 3.94 46.35
CA LEU A 794 6.20 2.72 46.70
C LEU A 794 5.81 2.25 48.11
N ASN A 795 5.47 0.99 48.24
CA ASN A 795 5.24 0.38 49.52
C ASN A 795 6.53 -0.08 50.17
N GLU A 796 6.48 -0.45 51.45
CA GLU A 796 7.66 -0.86 52.22
C GLU A 796 8.33 -2.12 51.67
N SER A 797 7.59 -3.05 51.15
CA SER A 797 8.10 -4.26 50.50
C SER A 797 8.96 -3.91 49.29
N GLU A 798 8.40 -3.05 48.40
CA GLU A 798 9.08 -2.61 47.19
C GLU A 798 10.37 -1.82 47.48
N ILE A 799 10.32 -0.97 48.50
CA ILE A 799 11.52 -0.24 48.96
C ILE A 799 12.58 -1.19 49.49
N THR A 800 12.15 -2.22 50.21
CA THR A 800 13.07 -3.24 50.76
C THR A 800 13.71 -4.04 49.61
N ASP A 801 12.95 -4.39 48.60
CA ASP A 801 13.44 -5.11 47.43
C ASP A 801 14.43 -4.23 46.63
N ILE A 802 14.07 -2.97 46.33
CA ILE A 802 14.97 -2.01 45.69
C ILE A 802 16.25 -1.81 46.47
N LYS A 803 16.14 -1.68 47.78
CA LYS A 803 17.31 -1.52 48.66
C LYS A 803 18.21 -2.75 48.65
N SER A 804 17.62 -3.93 48.68
CA SER A 804 18.30 -5.23 48.65
C SER A 804 19.04 -5.41 47.31
N ASN A 805 18.41 -5.10 46.21
CA ASN A 805 18.98 -5.26 44.86
C ASN A 805 20.03 -4.20 44.54
N THR A 806 20.01 -3.05 45.23
CA THR A 806 21.01 -1.98 45.04
C THR A 806 22.25 -2.21 45.86
N LYS A 807 22.15 -2.96 46.97
CA LYS A 807 23.27 -3.27 47.89
C LYS A 807 24.22 -4.31 47.29
#